data_898bc1ef6dc0edaf23c0024e1fdba240
#
_entry.id   898bc1ef6dc0edaf23c0024e1fdba240
#
_cell.length_a   1.000
_cell.length_b   1.000
_cell.length_c   1.000
_cell.angle_alpha   90.00
_cell.angle_beta   90.00
_cell.angle_gamma   90.00
#
_symmetry.space_group_name_H-M   'P 1'
#
loop_
_entity.id
_entity.type
_entity.pdbx_description
1 polymer ?
#
loop_
_entity_poly.entity_id
_entity_poly.type
_entity_poly.pdbx_seq_one_letter_code
_entity_poly.pdbx_strand_id
1 'polypeptide(L)'
;VLRFVDSGDGDPFLKFRVVGSDGQRFGEEQRRRFYRVGLQTQPNKTQRLYTFNLEPQRPVGPNIVGEIMQYLRIDVLDTDGARAEEIDENTFVLLSERERGSIDYFRVTSAGREILVDPKTWDLLPEEEKGPIRYYRYEAPRLAEIEVYTLGENIVQLTQSEKELGADESGFDFLFFRIYTDGLYSSAFPMRVYNPVSDENQIVLDLGAKYWLSRIKLLMPERPPPAYQIRVSDGTLSANGEQIWSAFPERKNLSGYQHIEESFSTQEVRFIEVRRLEFSRTSEEGDELSEIQAFGEGYVSDLILTSPFIDLGQPRLLTSVEWEAEIPPGTRIDLRTRSGEQVQEIPHYYAITGREISKTLWELLPESRRPPIEIEERAGSDWSSWSEIYQAPGVSFKSPSPRAYVQAQLRLVSKEPLRAAKIRSLRLNFEPPLVDEILAEIWPVWGVEPGSEQEFTLYLNPEFADFNPGFDLLRLRSSSVVPLELLSVSEGTDEALRFGVGETLWPGILEQTILEDGTVELRFPEPVFEGRQIYELRFKTKVFLQSTSFVVELESKSRPGRIQQVSPGDASSLVPSQSLVVVSDLGERGLLRSVRVTPPIITPNGDGSNEFTQIQLSIYHVEGTKKLDVVVHDLSGARMRDLTVTRNRLSGELTVDWDGRDDTGRIVRPGIYAIRVQFNADANVENTEAICLVHVIY
;
A
#
# COMPACT_ATOMS: atom_id res chain seq x y z
N VAL A 1 33.85 -15.86 -2.53
CA VAL A 1 34.44 -17.14 -2.06
C VAL A 1 34.23 -18.18 -3.15
N LEU A 2 35.25 -19.01 -3.40
CA LEU A 2 35.11 -20.22 -4.22
C LEU A 2 35.23 -21.44 -3.31
N ARG A 3 34.26 -22.32 -3.41
CA ARG A 3 34.20 -23.56 -2.66
C ARG A 3 34.19 -24.73 -3.64
N PHE A 4 35.18 -25.60 -3.53
CA PHE A 4 35.23 -26.87 -4.26
C PHE A 4 34.54 -27.97 -3.45
N VAL A 5 34.13 -29.04 -4.13
CA VAL A 5 33.55 -30.23 -3.48
C VAL A 5 34.53 -30.89 -2.49
N ASP A 6 34.04 -31.73 -1.60
CA ASP A 6 34.87 -32.44 -0.62
C ASP A 6 35.85 -33.43 -1.27
N SER A 7 36.87 -33.82 -0.51
CA SER A 7 37.86 -34.79 -0.97
C SER A 7 37.16 -36.16 -1.19
N GLY A 8 37.31 -36.71 -2.38
CA GLY A 8 36.62 -37.92 -2.79
C GLY A 8 35.47 -37.67 -3.77
N ASP A 9 34.85 -36.47 -3.77
CA ASP A 9 33.76 -36.12 -4.70
C ASP A 9 34.25 -35.42 -5.98
N GLY A 10 35.52 -35.04 -6.03
CA GLY A 10 36.15 -34.38 -7.17
C GLY A 10 37.39 -33.61 -6.82
N ASP A 11 38.06 -33.03 -7.82
CA ASP A 11 39.31 -32.32 -7.69
C ASP A 11 39.08 -30.80 -7.67
N PRO A 12 39.89 -30.01 -6.95
CA PRO A 12 39.96 -28.57 -7.13
C PRO A 12 40.61 -28.23 -8.47
N PHE A 13 40.44 -26.97 -8.96
CA PHE A 13 41.23 -26.52 -10.13
C PHE A 13 42.72 -26.45 -9.79
N LEU A 14 43.56 -27.02 -10.66
CA LEU A 14 45.01 -27.08 -10.46
C LEU A 14 45.61 -25.67 -10.43
N LYS A 15 45.36 -24.88 -11.47
CA LYS A 15 45.73 -23.45 -11.52
C LYS A 15 44.56 -22.68 -12.16
N PHE A 16 44.26 -21.55 -11.60
CA PHE A 16 43.13 -20.76 -12.08
C PHE A 16 43.34 -19.28 -11.78
N ARG A 17 42.57 -18.47 -12.51
CA ARG A 17 42.48 -17.03 -12.31
C ARG A 17 41.01 -16.66 -12.17
N VAL A 18 40.70 -15.78 -11.23
CA VAL A 18 39.41 -15.16 -11.06
C VAL A 18 39.51 -13.72 -11.50
N VAL A 19 38.64 -13.30 -12.39
CA VAL A 19 38.57 -11.91 -12.88
C VAL A 19 37.15 -11.39 -12.74
N GLY A 20 37.05 -10.11 -12.45
CA GLY A 20 35.77 -9.38 -12.34
C GLY A 20 35.68 -8.27 -13.38
N SER A 21 34.44 -7.82 -13.65
CA SER A 21 34.17 -6.65 -14.48
C SER A 21 32.92 -5.94 -13.96
N ASP A 22 32.95 -4.61 -13.98
CA ASP A 22 31.81 -3.73 -13.71
C ASP A 22 30.84 -3.60 -14.90
N GLY A 23 31.09 -4.31 -15.98
CA GLY A 23 30.25 -4.31 -17.19
C GLY A 23 30.61 -3.21 -18.18
N GLN A 24 31.40 -2.21 -17.82
CA GLN A 24 31.81 -1.16 -18.77
C GLN A 24 32.53 -1.72 -19.98
N ARG A 25 32.26 -1.11 -21.14
CA ARG A 25 32.86 -1.46 -22.42
C ARG A 25 33.73 -0.32 -22.92
N PHE A 26 34.87 -0.66 -23.50
CA PHE A 26 35.86 0.30 -23.94
C PHE A 26 36.28 0.08 -25.40
N GLY A 27 36.65 1.19 -26.06
CA GLY A 27 37.15 1.20 -27.42
C GLY A 27 36.08 0.95 -28.46
N GLU A 28 36.46 1.05 -29.75
CA GLU A 28 35.56 0.82 -30.88
C GLU A 28 34.98 -0.61 -30.91
N GLU A 29 35.70 -1.59 -30.38
CA GLU A 29 35.27 -2.99 -30.36
C GLU A 29 34.37 -3.32 -29.16
N GLN A 30 33.99 -2.34 -28.34
CA GLN A 30 33.09 -2.51 -27.20
C GLN A 30 33.51 -3.66 -26.26
N ARG A 31 34.83 -3.82 -26.03
CA ARG A 31 35.37 -4.88 -25.18
C ARG A 31 35.20 -4.56 -23.70
N ARG A 32 34.75 -5.55 -22.90
CA ARG A 32 34.67 -5.43 -21.45
C ARG A 32 36.06 -5.44 -20.82
N ARG A 33 36.30 -4.54 -19.89
CA ARG A 33 37.47 -4.53 -19.05
C ARG A 33 37.32 -5.50 -17.90
N PHE A 34 38.28 -6.42 -17.79
CA PHE A 34 38.39 -7.31 -16.64
C PHE A 34 39.61 -6.97 -15.79
N TYR A 35 39.40 -6.96 -14.46
CA TYR A 35 40.45 -6.82 -13.49
C TYR A 35 40.64 -8.12 -12.73
N ARG A 36 41.86 -8.36 -12.20
CA ARG A 36 42.19 -9.60 -11.50
C ARG A 36 41.68 -9.53 -10.08
N VAL A 37 40.79 -10.47 -9.72
CA VAL A 37 40.32 -10.70 -8.35
C VAL A 37 41.21 -11.65 -7.60
N GLY A 38 41.63 -12.73 -8.24
CA GLY A 38 42.51 -13.71 -7.62
C GLY A 38 43.30 -14.54 -8.65
N LEU A 39 44.40 -15.13 -8.20
CA LEU A 39 45.26 -15.95 -9.05
C LEU A 39 45.88 -17.07 -8.23
N GLN A 40 45.66 -18.32 -8.66
CA GLN A 40 46.34 -19.50 -8.15
C GLN A 40 47.39 -19.97 -9.18
N THR A 41 48.68 -19.71 -8.91
CA THR A 41 49.77 -20.05 -9.83
C THR A 41 50.47 -21.36 -9.50
N GLN A 42 50.46 -21.73 -8.22
CA GLN A 42 51.02 -23.02 -7.80
C GLN A 42 49.98 -24.13 -7.99
N PRO A 43 50.41 -25.36 -8.36
CA PRO A 43 49.48 -26.48 -8.49
C PRO A 43 48.70 -26.69 -7.18
N ASN A 44 47.38 -26.67 -7.27
CA ASN A 44 46.48 -26.90 -6.14
C ASN A 44 45.88 -28.32 -6.20
N LYS A 45 46.24 -29.14 -5.24
CA LYS A 45 45.70 -30.49 -5.10
C LYS A 45 44.78 -30.66 -3.89
N THR A 46 44.83 -29.73 -2.94
CA THR A 46 44.18 -29.95 -1.64
C THR A 46 43.31 -28.79 -1.15
N GLN A 47 43.65 -27.57 -1.49
CA GLN A 47 42.91 -26.40 -1.00
C GLN A 47 41.54 -26.28 -1.71
N ARG A 48 40.47 -26.29 -0.91
CA ARG A 48 39.09 -26.34 -1.43
C ARG A 48 38.29 -25.09 -1.14
N LEU A 49 38.84 -24.16 -0.37
CA LEU A 49 38.19 -22.89 -0.07
C LEU A 49 39.16 -21.74 -0.39
N TYR A 50 38.68 -20.80 -1.19
CA TYR A 50 39.41 -19.56 -1.53
C TYR A 50 38.54 -18.36 -1.23
N THR A 51 39.05 -17.42 -0.47
CA THR A 51 38.42 -16.13 -0.19
C THR A 51 39.22 -15.02 -0.86
N PHE A 52 38.59 -14.17 -1.61
CA PHE A 52 39.20 -13.02 -2.27
C PHE A 52 38.52 -11.75 -1.77
N ASN A 53 39.30 -10.80 -1.29
CA ASN A 53 38.81 -9.47 -0.97
C ASN A 53 38.82 -8.60 -2.23
N LEU A 54 37.75 -7.87 -2.43
CA LEU A 54 37.58 -6.96 -3.55
C LEU A 54 38.01 -5.56 -3.10
N GLU A 55 39.09 -5.05 -3.70
CA GLU A 55 39.56 -3.69 -3.45
C GLU A 55 39.15 -2.77 -4.59
N PRO A 56 38.79 -1.51 -4.31
CA PRO A 56 38.38 -0.55 -5.34
C PRO A 56 39.50 -0.35 -6.38
N GLN A 57 39.17 -0.42 -7.67
CA GLN A 57 40.07 -0.25 -8.79
C GLN A 57 40.08 1.16 -9.37
N ARG A 58 39.29 2.07 -8.80
CA ARG A 58 39.05 3.45 -9.26
C ARG A 58 39.05 4.44 -8.10
N PRO A 59 39.04 5.75 -8.36
CA PRO A 59 38.90 6.74 -7.30
C PRO A 59 37.58 6.60 -6.58
N VAL A 60 37.60 6.31 -5.28
CA VAL A 60 36.42 6.17 -4.43
C VAL A 60 36.49 7.11 -3.25
N GLY A 61 35.37 7.52 -2.73
CA GLY A 61 35.24 8.32 -1.52
C GLY A 61 35.80 7.59 -0.28
N PRO A 62 36.08 8.29 0.79
CA PRO A 62 36.55 7.69 2.03
C PRO A 62 35.51 6.67 2.55
N ASN A 63 36.00 5.61 3.20
CA ASN A 63 35.22 4.51 3.79
C ASN A 63 34.54 3.55 2.82
N ILE A 64 34.72 3.69 1.51
CA ILE A 64 34.21 2.71 0.56
C ILE A 64 35.12 1.48 0.54
N VAL A 65 34.50 0.34 0.81
CA VAL A 65 35.15 -0.98 0.73
C VAL A 65 34.46 -1.80 -0.36
N GLY A 66 35.23 -2.68 -1.00
CA GLY A 66 34.76 -3.51 -2.08
C GLY A 66 34.76 -2.82 -3.45
N GLU A 67 34.41 -3.56 -4.48
CA GLU A 67 34.38 -3.11 -5.87
C GLU A 67 33.06 -3.45 -6.51
N ILE A 68 32.63 -2.67 -7.48
CA ILE A 68 31.46 -2.97 -8.31
C ILE A 68 31.80 -4.14 -9.24
N MET A 69 30.93 -5.13 -9.24
CA MET A 69 31.08 -6.31 -10.06
C MET A 69 29.74 -6.73 -10.66
N GLN A 70 29.66 -6.77 -11.99
CA GLN A 70 28.53 -7.33 -12.75
C GLN A 70 28.85 -8.69 -13.33
N TYR A 71 30.12 -8.94 -13.63
CA TYR A 71 30.58 -10.20 -14.23
C TYR A 71 31.73 -10.78 -13.43
N LEU A 72 31.62 -12.05 -13.15
CA LEU A 72 32.68 -12.88 -12.59
C LEU A 72 33.03 -13.96 -13.62
N ARG A 73 34.32 -14.12 -13.87
CA ARG A 73 34.82 -15.19 -14.76
C ARG A 73 36.00 -15.92 -14.08
N ILE A 74 35.95 -17.24 -14.18
CA ILE A 74 37.00 -18.12 -13.71
C ILE A 74 37.67 -18.71 -14.94
N ASP A 75 38.97 -18.43 -15.10
CA ASP A 75 39.80 -19.02 -16.15
C ASP A 75 40.64 -20.15 -15.54
N VAL A 76 40.42 -21.37 -15.96
CA VAL A 76 41.28 -22.50 -15.60
C VAL A 76 42.55 -22.42 -16.45
N LEU A 77 43.71 -22.31 -15.81
CA LEU A 77 45.00 -22.06 -16.47
C LEU A 77 45.79 -23.32 -16.72
N ASP A 78 45.56 -24.36 -15.92
CA ASP A 78 46.26 -25.60 -15.98
C ASP A 78 45.44 -26.73 -15.39
N THR A 79 45.64 -27.96 -15.87
CA THR A 79 44.94 -29.16 -15.45
C THR A 79 45.92 -30.30 -15.28
N ASP A 80 45.60 -31.26 -14.41
CA ASP A 80 46.36 -32.51 -14.27
C ASP A 80 46.03 -33.52 -15.38
N GLY A 81 44.90 -33.34 -16.04
CA GLY A 81 44.39 -34.21 -17.11
C GLY A 81 44.40 -35.69 -16.70
N ALA A 82 45.17 -36.49 -17.42
CA ALA A 82 45.22 -37.90 -17.20
C ALA A 82 46.14 -38.35 -16.02
N ARG A 83 46.72 -37.41 -15.23
CA ARG A 83 47.65 -37.76 -14.13
C ARG A 83 47.25 -37.06 -12.82
N ALA A 84 45.96 -37.05 -12.47
CA ALA A 84 45.49 -36.35 -11.28
C ALA A 84 45.98 -37.01 -9.97
N GLU A 85 45.90 -38.30 -9.85
CA GLU A 85 46.28 -39.07 -8.67
C GLU A 85 46.78 -40.44 -9.05
N GLU A 86 47.92 -40.86 -8.46
CA GLU A 86 48.44 -42.21 -8.59
C GLU A 86 47.61 -43.19 -7.76
N ILE A 87 47.14 -44.27 -8.36
CA ILE A 87 46.28 -45.28 -7.75
C ILE A 87 46.85 -46.67 -8.04
N ASP A 88 46.45 -47.64 -7.26
CA ASP A 88 46.83 -49.04 -7.50
C ASP A 88 46.09 -49.62 -8.72
N GLU A 89 46.66 -50.68 -9.29
CA GLU A 89 46.15 -51.34 -10.49
C GLU A 89 44.70 -51.87 -10.29
N ASN A 90 44.38 -52.41 -9.11
CA ASN A 90 43.06 -52.95 -8.82
C ASN A 90 42.00 -51.87 -8.85
N THR A 91 42.32 -50.72 -8.23
CA THR A 91 41.47 -49.55 -8.27
C THR A 91 41.29 -49.00 -9.69
N PHE A 92 42.39 -48.93 -10.47
CA PHE A 92 42.39 -48.46 -11.85
C PHE A 92 41.45 -49.31 -12.75
N VAL A 93 41.49 -50.65 -12.62
CA VAL A 93 40.66 -51.54 -13.40
C VAL A 93 39.19 -51.41 -13.10
N LEU A 94 38.84 -51.04 -11.87
CA LEU A 94 37.48 -50.81 -11.43
C LEU A 94 36.86 -49.46 -11.92
N LEU A 95 37.71 -48.48 -12.29
CA LEU A 95 37.26 -47.21 -12.83
C LEU A 95 36.59 -47.38 -14.20
N SER A 96 35.63 -46.52 -14.51
CA SER A 96 35.07 -46.39 -15.85
C SER A 96 36.13 -45.87 -16.84
N GLU A 97 35.95 -46.10 -18.13
CA GLU A 97 36.91 -45.63 -19.18
C GLU A 97 37.12 -44.10 -19.13
N ARG A 98 36.13 -43.31 -18.71
CA ARG A 98 36.23 -41.85 -18.59
C ARG A 98 37.02 -41.39 -17.37
N GLU A 99 37.11 -42.22 -16.35
CA GLU A 99 37.83 -41.95 -15.10
C GLU A 99 39.25 -42.48 -15.14
N ARG A 100 39.59 -43.36 -16.08
CA ARG A 100 40.97 -43.88 -16.25
C ARG A 100 41.87 -42.81 -16.86
N GLY A 101 42.93 -42.54 -16.18
CA GLY A 101 44.02 -41.64 -16.63
C GLY A 101 45.09 -42.36 -17.40
N SER A 102 46.34 -41.89 -17.31
CA SER A 102 47.48 -42.53 -17.97
C SER A 102 47.96 -43.74 -17.19
N ILE A 103 48.58 -44.64 -17.94
CA ILE A 103 49.44 -45.72 -17.41
C ILE A 103 50.84 -45.35 -17.84
N ASP A 104 51.70 -45.04 -16.86
CA ASP A 104 53.10 -44.64 -17.09
C ASP A 104 54.03 -45.80 -16.78
N TYR A 105 54.84 -46.13 -17.75
CA TYR A 105 55.81 -47.21 -17.67
C TYR A 105 57.21 -46.64 -17.48
N PHE A 106 57.96 -47.12 -16.49
CA PHE A 106 59.31 -46.62 -16.19
C PHE A 106 60.39 -47.69 -16.41
N ARG A 107 61.48 -47.29 -16.95
CA ARG A 107 62.71 -48.08 -16.87
C ARG A 107 63.60 -47.54 -15.75
N VAL A 108 64.32 -48.45 -15.10
CA VAL A 108 65.30 -48.10 -14.08
C VAL A 108 66.72 -48.20 -14.68
N THR A 109 67.47 -47.12 -14.60
CA THR A 109 68.91 -47.15 -15.04
C THR A 109 69.75 -47.78 -14.00
N SER A 110 71.01 -48.20 -14.39
CA SER A 110 72.01 -48.75 -13.47
C SER A 110 72.33 -47.83 -12.28
N ALA A 111 72.03 -46.55 -12.37
CA ALA A 111 72.18 -45.57 -11.28
C ALA A 111 70.84 -45.43 -10.44
N GLY A 112 69.85 -46.29 -10.62
CA GLY A 112 68.60 -46.28 -9.88
C GLY A 112 67.66 -45.19 -10.29
N ARG A 113 67.83 -44.47 -11.41
CA ARG A 113 66.96 -43.41 -11.89
C ARG A 113 65.83 -43.99 -12.76
N GLU A 114 64.61 -43.61 -12.43
CA GLU A 114 63.44 -43.94 -13.24
C GLU A 114 63.32 -43.00 -14.45
N ILE A 115 63.09 -43.53 -15.61
CA ILE A 115 62.87 -42.84 -16.88
C ILE A 115 61.58 -43.34 -17.51
N LEU A 116 60.65 -42.42 -17.82
CA LEU A 116 59.40 -42.74 -18.50
C LEU A 116 59.69 -43.27 -19.91
N VAL A 117 59.07 -44.37 -20.25
CA VAL A 117 59.19 -45.02 -21.58
C VAL A 117 57.81 -45.37 -22.09
N ASP A 118 57.70 -45.63 -23.40
CA ASP A 118 56.43 -46.09 -23.96
C ASP A 118 56.22 -47.60 -23.65
N PRO A 119 54.98 -48.09 -23.65
CA PRO A 119 54.66 -49.45 -23.27
C PRO A 119 55.43 -50.50 -24.10
N LYS A 120 55.57 -50.28 -25.41
CA LYS A 120 56.28 -51.22 -26.28
C LYS A 120 57.78 -51.32 -25.96
N THR A 121 58.39 -50.20 -25.65
CA THR A 121 59.78 -50.16 -25.20
C THR A 121 59.91 -50.87 -23.87
N TRP A 122 59.01 -50.68 -22.91
CA TRP A 122 59.01 -51.31 -21.61
C TRP A 122 58.90 -52.83 -21.69
N ASP A 123 58.06 -53.34 -22.59
CA ASP A 123 57.90 -54.80 -22.81
C ASP A 123 59.15 -55.45 -23.31
N LEU A 124 60.00 -54.74 -24.04
CA LEU A 124 61.25 -55.22 -24.61
C LEU A 124 62.46 -55.07 -23.66
N LEU A 125 62.31 -54.44 -22.50
CA LEU A 125 63.39 -54.27 -21.52
C LEU A 125 63.73 -55.61 -20.83
N PRO A 126 65.00 -55.83 -20.48
CA PRO A 126 65.38 -56.86 -19.52
C PRO A 126 64.69 -56.66 -18.19
N GLU A 127 64.36 -57.74 -17.48
CA GLU A 127 63.67 -57.64 -16.18
C GLU A 127 64.41 -56.75 -15.16
N GLU A 128 65.74 -56.66 -15.21
CA GLU A 128 66.56 -55.86 -14.36
C GLU A 128 66.44 -54.33 -14.61
N GLU A 129 65.97 -53.96 -15.81
CA GLU A 129 65.72 -52.56 -16.22
C GLU A 129 64.26 -52.15 -16.17
N LYS A 130 63.34 -53.08 -15.96
CA LYS A 130 61.93 -52.82 -15.82
C LYS A 130 61.65 -52.11 -14.50
N GLY A 131 61.23 -50.85 -14.55
CA GLY A 131 60.79 -50.09 -13.43
C GLY A 131 59.30 -50.24 -13.15
N PRO A 132 58.77 -49.48 -12.21
CA PRO A 132 57.35 -49.56 -11.85
C PRO A 132 56.43 -49.13 -12.98
N ILE A 133 55.23 -49.72 -13.01
CA ILE A 133 54.08 -49.23 -13.78
C ILE A 133 53.23 -48.43 -12.80
N ARG A 134 52.95 -47.16 -13.16
CA ARG A 134 52.09 -46.30 -12.34
C ARG A 134 50.81 -46.04 -13.06
N TYR A 135 49.72 -46.23 -12.35
CA TYR A 135 48.37 -46.03 -12.82
C TYR A 135 47.81 -44.70 -12.25
N TYR A 136 47.16 -43.93 -13.09
CA TYR A 136 46.59 -42.68 -12.68
C TYR A 136 45.12 -42.65 -12.98
N ARG A 137 44.32 -41.97 -12.14
CA ARG A 137 42.99 -41.59 -12.49
C ARG A 137 42.98 -40.27 -13.27
N TYR A 138 41.98 -40.05 -14.09
CA TYR A 138 41.74 -38.81 -14.78
C TYR A 138 41.21 -37.78 -13.78
N GLU A 139 41.52 -36.49 -13.98
CA GLU A 139 41.01 -35.43 -13.11
C GLU A 139 39.52 -35.25 -13.30
N ALA A 140 38.81 -34.93 -12.20
CA ALA A 140 37.38 -34.59 -12.14
C ALA A 140 37.17 -33.26 -11.43
N PRO A 141 37.53 -32.13 -12.09
CA PRO A 141 37.43 -30.81 -11.43
C PRO A 141 35.97 -30.47 -11.14
N ARG A 142 35.61 -30.18 -9.88
CA ARG A 142 34.28 -29.88 -9.45
C ARG A 142 34.25 -28.66 -8.50
N LEU A 143 33.57 -27.61 -8.94
CA LEU A 143 33.26 -26.45 -8.13
C LEU A 143 31.89 -26.68 -7.46
N ALA A 144 31.85 -26.57 -6.13
CA ALA A 144 30.62 -26.71 -5.38
C ALA A 144 29.80 -25.41 -5.41
N GLU A 145 30.45 -24.27 -5.14
CA GLU A 145 29.74 -23.01 -4.96
C GLU A 145 30.63 -21.79 -5.26
N ILE A 146 29.99 -20.72 -5.72
CA ILE A 146 30.55 -19.38 -5.80
C ILE A 146 29.70 -18.49 -4.92
N GLU A 147 30.27 -17.98 -3.82
CA GLU A 147 29.59 -17.07 -2.91
C GLU A 147 30.11 -15.64 -3.17
N VAL A 148 29.19 -14.70 -3.34
CA VAL A 148 29.49 -13.28 -3.47
C VAL A 148 28.84 -12.55 -2.31
N TYR A 149 29.64 -11.93 -1.47
CA TYR A 149 29.17 -11.15 -0.32
C TYR A 149 29.06 -9.67 -0.71
N THR A 150 27.87 -9.13 -0.58
CA THR A 150 27.54 -7.72 -0.83
C THR A 150 27.45 -6.95 0.48
N LEU A 151 27.41 -5.61 0.40
CA LEU A 151 27.25 -4.73 1.57
C LEU A 151 25.82 -4.64 2.09
N GLY A 152 24.91 -5.45 1.58
CA GLY A 152 23.47 -5.46 1.85
C GLY A 152 22.66 -5.45 0.56
N GLU A 153 21.35 -5.47 0.68
CA GLU A 153 20.43 -5.34 -0.45
C GLU A 153 20.28 -3.87 -0.83
N ASN A 154 20.34 -3.57 -2.12
CA ASN A 154 20.05 -2.24 -2.63
C ASN A 154 18.52 -2.06 -2.66
N ILE A 155 17.99 -1.28 -1.72
CA ILE A 155 16.55 -1.04 -1.57
C ILE A 155 15.96 -0.37 -2.80
N VAL A 156 16.71 0.50 -3.48
CA VAL A 156 16.24 1.15 -4.70
C VAL A 156 15.88 0.14 -5.79
N GLN A 157 16.64 -0.94 -5.93
CA GLN A 157 16.32 -2.00 -6.89
C GLN A 157 15.09 -2.84 -6.50
N LEU A 158 14.85 -3.04 -5.20
CA LEU A 158 13.70 -3.81 -4.71
C LEU A 158 12.38 -3.06 -4.92
N THR A 159 12.44 -1.74 -5.01
CA THR A 159 11.24 -0.87 -5.12
C THR A 159 10.84 -0.56 -6.56
N GLN A 160 11.57 -1.08 -7.55
CA GLN A 160 11.26 -0.89 -8.97
C GLN A 160 9.97 -1.61 -9.39
N SER A 161 8.83 -1.09 -8.99
CA SER A 161 7.61 -1.33 -9.74
C SER A 161 7.54 -0.32 -10.90
N GLU A 162 7.09 -0.75 -12.06
CA GLU A 162 7.16 0.01 -13.32
C GLU A 162 6.34 1.31 -13.34
N LYS A 163 5.57 1.59 -12.29
CA LYS A 163 4.63 2.72 -12.19
C LYS A 163 4.99 3.80 -11.17
N GLU A 164 5.99 3.61 -10.31
CA GLU A 164 6.13 4.43 -9.09
C GLU A 164 7.39 5.30 -9.00
N LEU A 165 8.22 5.31 -10.01
CA LEU A 165 9.31 6.29 -10.10
C LEU A 165 8.70 7.60 -10.59
N GLY A 166 8.49 8.55 -9.67
CA GLY A 166 7.83 9.83 -9.86
C GLY A 166 8.08 10.49 -11.20
N ALA A 167 7.32 10.10 -12.21
CA ALA A 167 7.20 10.87 -13.42
C ALA A 167 6.34 12.07 -13.06
N ASP A 168 6.93 13.25 -13.03
CA ASP A 168 6.25 14.51 -13.17
C ASP A 168 5.24 14.40 -14.33
N GLU A 169 4.05 14.99 -14.18
CA GLU A 169 2.98 15.04 -15.17
C GLU A 169 3.42 15.61 -16.54
N SER A 170 4.66 16.10 -16.67
CA SER A 170 5.26 16.62 -17.89
C SER A 170 5.61 15.56 -18.94
N GLY A 171 5.49 14.26 -18.64
CA GLY A 171 5.68 13.17 -19.61
C GLY A 171 7.10 13.02 -20.15
N PHE A 172 8.09 13.69 -19.55
CA PHE A 172 9.47 13.60 -19.96
C PHE A 172 10.19 12.54 -19.11
N ASP A 173 10.42 11.39 -19.73
CA ASP A 173 11.48 10.43 -19.50
C ASP A 173 11.47 9.48 -18.32
N PHE A 174 10.41 8.72 -18.19
CA PHE A 174 10.39 7.43 -17.48
C PHE A 174 11.59 6.51 -17.87
N LEU A 175 11.99 6.52 -19.15
CA LEU A 175 13.13 5.74 -19.64
C LEU A 175 14.47 6.15 -19.03
N PHE A 176 14.68 7.41 -18.69
CA PHE A 176 15.96 7.88 -18.16
C PHE A 176 16.12 7.65 -16.67
N PHE A 177 15.02 7.67 -15.88
CA PHE A 177 15.08 7.33 -14.47
C PHE A 177 15.45 5.87 -14.21
N ARG A 178 15.06 4.96 -15.09
CA ARG A 178 15.47 3.55 -15.02
C ARG A 178 16.98 3.38 -15.08
N ILE A 179 17.70 4.23 -15.78
CA ILE A 179 19.16 4.14 -15.88
C ILE A 179 19.82 4.36 -14.52
N TYR A 180 19.26 5.21 -13.66
CA TYR A 180 19.81 5.46 -12.32
C TYR A 180 19.49 4.38 -11.28
N THR A 181 18.74 3.36 -11.66
CA THR A 181 18.21 2.34 -10.75
C THR A 181 18.20 0.93 -11.35
N ASP A 182 18.75 0.74 -12.57
CA ASP A 182 18.71 -0.51 -13.32
C ASP A 182 19.70 -1.59 -12.81
N GLY A 183 20.54 -1.24 -11.84
CA GLY A 183 21.57 -2.11 -11.31
C GLY A 183 22.78 -2.25 -12.23
N LEU A 184 22.87 -1.47 -13.31
CA LEU A 184 23.92 -1.59 -14.31
C LEU A 184 24.88 -0.40 -14.25
N TYR A 185 26.05 -0.60 -13.65
CA TYR A 185 27.09 0.43 -13.64
C TYR A 185 27.56 0.88 -15.03
N SER A 186 27.35 0.04 -16.03
CA SER A 186 27.69 0.35 -17.43
C SER A 186 26.68 1.27 -18.14
N SER A 187 25.50 1.46 -17.60
CA SER A 187 24.55 2.46 -18.03
C SER A 187 24.75 3.74 -17.25
N ALA A 188 24.95 4.85 -17.91
CA ALA A 188 25.09 6.15 -17.28
C ALA A 188 24.38 7.21 -18.12
N PHE A 189 23.80 8.17 -17.44
CA PHE A 189 23.11 9.27 -18.10
C PHE A 189 23.52 10.62 -17.46
N PRO A 190 23.60 11.70 -18.25
CA PRO A 190 23.86 13.02 -17.71
C PRO A 190 22.84 13.42 -16.65
N MET A 191 23.32 13.94 -15.52
CA MET A 191 22.47 14.50 -14.46
C MET A 191 21.80 15.81 -14.95
N ARG A 192 21.08 15.74 -16.06
CA ARG A 192 20.29 16.83 -16.62
C ARG A 192 18.83 16.48 -16.46
N VAL A 193 18.21 16.96 -15.40
CA VAL A 193 16.75 17.03 -15.42
C VAL A 193 16.41 18.35 -16.09
N TYR A 194 15.92 18.29 -17.30
CA TYR A 194 15.39 19.46 -17.98
C TYR A 194 14.01 19.75 -17.37
N ASN A 195 14.00 20.55 -16.32
CA ASN A 195 12.79 21.16 -15.85
C ASN A 195 12.70 22.57 -16.44
N PRO A 196 11.78 22.85 -17.40
CA PRO A 196 11.65 24.18 -17.98
C PRO A 196 11.16 25.24 -16.99
N VAL A 197 10.76 24.86 -15.79
CA VAL A 197 10.16 25.76 -14.78
C VAL A 197 11.11 26.03 -13.61
N SER A 198 12.07 25.15 -13.32
CA SER A 198 13.08 25.36 -12.28
C SER A 198 14.48 25.12 -12.85
N ASP A 199 15.43 26.04 -12.57
CA ASP A 199 16.86 25.88 -12.87
C ASP A 199 17.53 24.77 -12.00
N GLU A 200 16.76 23.98 -11.27
CA GLU A 200 17.26 23.01 -10.32
C GLU A 200 17.59 21.68 -11.01
N ASN A 201 18.87 21.33 -11.02
CA ASN A 201 19.35 20.04 -11.50
C ASN A 201 19.27 19.03 -10.36
N GLN A 202 18.12 18.37 -10.25
CA GLN A 202 17.83 17.41 -9.19
C GLN A 202 17.20 16.13 -9.74
N ILE A 203 17.49 15.02 -9.10
CA ILE A 203 16.87 13.72 -9.34
C ILE A 203 16.13 13.36 -8.05
N VAL A 204 14.83 13.11 -8.13
CA VAL A 204 14.01 12.69 -7.01
C VAL A 204 13.54 11.25 -7.25
N LEU A 205 13.83 10.35 -6.32
CA LEU A 205 13.34 8.97 -6.32
C LEU A 205 12.26 8.81 -5.25
N ASP A 206 11.11 8.22 -5.61
CA ASP A 206 10.13 7.71 -4.66
C ASP A 206 10.35 6.20 -4.51
N LEU A 207 10.63 5.73 -3.30
CA LEU A 207 10.80 4.31 -2.99
C LEU A 207 9.46 3.56 -2.85
N GLY A 208 8.32 4.25 -3.06
CA GLY A 208 6.97 3.65 -2.94
C GLY A 208 6.53 3.37 -1.49
N ALA A 209 7.46 3.15 -0.58
CA ALA A 209 7.19 2.90 0.83
C ALA A 209 8.27 3.54 1.73
N LYS A 210 8.03 3.59 3.04
CA LYS A 210 9.00 4.09 4.02
C LYS A 210 9.94 2.97 4.44
N TYR A 211 11.24 3.15 4.17
CA TYR A 211 12.31 2.23 4.55
C TYR A 211 13.20 2.83 5.62
N TRP A 212 13.78 2.00 6.48
CA TRP A 212 14.81 2.41 7.42
C TRP A 212 16.14 2.44 6.71
N LEU A 213 16.61 3.62 6.31
CA LEU A 213 17.89 3.80 5.62
C LEU A 213 18.95 4.35 6.55
N SER A 214 20.20 3.93 6.29
CA SER A 214 21.39 4.42 6.99
C SER A 214 22.50 4.83 6.03
N ARG A 215 22.35 4.57 4.70
CA ARG A 215 23.40 4.80 3.72
C ARG A 215 22.83 4.99 2.32
N ILE A 216 23.39 5.97 1.61
CA ILE A 216 23.11 6.21 0.19
C ILE A 216 24.42 6.24 -0.56
N LYS A 217 24.49 5.56 -1.71
CA LYS A 217 25.64 5.56 -2.62
C LYS A 217 25.26 6.16 -3.95
N LEU A 218 26.19 6.94 -4.51
CA LEU A 218 26.12 7.46 -5.87
C LEU A 218 27.26 6.84 -6.67
N LEU A 219 26.94 6.24 -7.81
CA LEU A 219 27.89 5.60 -8.71
C LEU A 219 27.97 6.38 -10.01
N MET A 220 29.18 6.89 -10.34
CA MET A 220 29.42 7.82 -11.43
C MET A 220 30.64 7.35 -12.22
N PRO A 221 30.46 6.69 -13.39
CA PRO A 221 31.54 5.97 -14.07
C PRO A 221 32.63 6.85 -14.64
N GLU A 222 32.32 8.05 -15.12
CA GLU A 222 33.29 8.85 -15.86
C GLU A 222 33.41 10.29 -15.36
N ARG A 223 32.31 11.01 -15.23
CA ARG A 223 32.27 12.45 -14.96
C ARG A 223 31.44 12.79 -13.73
N PRO A 224 32.01 12.58 -12.53
CA PRO A 224 31.28 12.91 -11.32
C PRO A 224 31.10 14.42 -11.14
N PRO A 225 29.97 14.90 -10.59
CA PRO A 225 29.75 16.30 -10.33
C PRO A 225 30.78 16.88 -9.36
N PRO A 226 31.27 18.12 -9.60
CA PRO A 226 32.21 18.78 -8.70
C PRO A 226 31.65 19.10 -7.32
N ALA A 227 30.32 19.28 -7.24
CA ALA A 227 29.62 19.47 -5.97
C ALA A 227 28.19 18.94 -6.06
N TYR A 228 27.74 18.31 -4.98
CA TYR A 228 26.42 17.69 -4.86
C TYR A 228 25.84 17.85 -3.47
N GLN A 229 24.55 17.62 -3.34
CA GLN A 229 23.84 17.48 -2.07
C GLN A 229 22.82 16.35 -2.16
N ILE A 230 22.72 15.56 -1.10
CA ILE A 230 21.64 14.57 -0.94
C ILE A 230 20.66 15.10 0.10
N ARG A 231 19.35 14.93 -0.17
CA ARG A 231 18.27 15.18 0.76
C ARG A 231 17.39 13.94 0.82
N VAL A 232 16.79 13.67 1.97
CA VAL A 232 15.86 12.57 2.17
C VAL A 232 14.58 13.05 2.83
N SER A 233 13.47 12.36 2.57
CA SER A 233 12.19 12.67 3.18
C SER A 233 11.42 11.38 3.44
N ASP A 234 10.65 11.35 4.53
CA ASP A 234 9.70 10.28 4.81
C ASP A 234 8.33 10.47 4.13
N GLY A 235 8.17 11.57 3.37
CA GLY A 235 6.93 11.96 2.71
C GLY A 235 5.99 12.81 3.57
N THR A 236 6.42 13.24 4.76
CA THR A 236 5.64 14.16 5.58
C THR A 236 5.55 15.53 4.90
N LEU A 237 4.34 16.08 4.89
CA LEU A 237 4.09 17.41 4.33
C LEU A 237 4.08 18.48 5.44
N SER A 238 4.54 19.67 5.09
CA SER A 238 4.41 20.88 5.90
C SER A 238 2.96 21.37 5.93
N ALA A 239 2.66 22.36 6.78
CA ALA A 239 1.35 23.00 6.83
C ALA A 239 0.91 23.64 5.49
N ASN A 240 1.87 23.98 4.62
CA ASN A 240 1.64 24.53 3.29
C ASN A 240 1.45 23.47 2.19
N GLY A 241 1.52 22.19 2.54
CA GLY A 241 1.45 21.08 1.60
C GLY A 241 2.77 20.74 0.90
N GLU A 242 3.89 21.40 1.25
CA GLU A 242 5.21 21.13 0.71
C GLU A 242 5.87 19.96 1.46
N GLN A 243 6.62 19.13 0.74
CA GLN A 243 7.35 18.01 1.32
C GLN A 243 8.49 18.48 2.23
N ILE A 244 8.60 17.88 3.41
CA ILE A 244 9.67 18.17 4.37
C ILE A 244 10.90 17.35 4.03
N TRP A 245 12.04 18.01 3.86
CA TRP A 245 13.32 17.38 3.51
C TRP A 245 14.35 17.51 4.62
N SER A 246 15.02 16.42 4.94
CA SER A 246 16.26 16.40 5.73
C SER A 246 17.44 16.46 4.78
N ALA A 247 18.18 17.57 4.81
CA ALA A 247 19.32 17.81 3.94
C ALA A 247 20.63 17.39 4.59
N PHE A 248 21.46 16.62 3.86
CA PHE A 248 22.85 16.41 4.24
C PHE A 248 23.71 17.63 3.87
N PRO A 249 24.89 17.77 4.46
CA PRO A 249 25.79 18.86 4.10
C PRO A 249 26.14 18.83 2.60
N GLU A 250 26.29 20.01 2.01
CA GLU A 250 26.82 20.13 0.65
C GLU A 250 28.24 19.55 0.58
N ARG A 251 28.49 18.76 -0.45
CA ARG A 251 29.77 18.08 -0.64
C ARG A 251 30.47 18.58 -1.88
N LYS A 252 31.78 18.83 -1.76
CA LYS A 252 32.67 19.08 -2.91
C LYS A 252 33.40 17.79 -3.27
N ASN A 253 33.35 17.42 -4.53
CA ASN A 253 34.04 16.26 -5.08
C ASN A 253 35.24 16.67 -5.94
N LEU A 254 36.16 17.43 -5.34
CA LEU A 254 37.35 17.94 -6.03
C LEU A 254 38.35 16.83 -6.41
N SER A 255 38.28 15.69 -5.77
CA SER A 255 39.12 14.52 -6.08
C SER A 255 38.56 13.66 -7.21
N GLY A 256 37.35 14.00 -7.75
CA GLY A 256 36.73 13.25 -8.82
C GLY A 256 36.37 11.82 -8.42
N TYR A 257 35.93 11.61 -7.19
CA TYR A 257 35.50 10.28 -6.74
C TYR A 257 34.32 9.79 -7.57
N GLN A 258 34.45 8.60 -8.12
CA GLN A 258 33.45 7.94 -8.96
C GLN A 258 32.42 7.17 -8.14
N HIS A 259 32.77 6.81 -6.90
CA HIS A 259 31.85 6.23 -5.93
C HIS A 259 31.82 7.11 -4.70
N ILE A 260 30.64 7.50 -4.31
CA ILE A 260 30.39 8.35 -3.15
C ILE A 260 29.42 7.63 -2.22
N GLU A 261 29.65 7.76 -0.93
CA GLU A 261 28.78 7.23 0.12
C GLU A 261 28.49 8.31 1.16
N GLU A 262 27.20 8.53 1.42
CA GLU A 262 26.72 9.26 2.58
C GLU A 262 26.13 8.27 3.57
N SER A 263 26.72 8.21 4.77
CA SER A 263 26.26 7.40 5.89
C SER A 263 25.65 8.29 6.96
N PHE A 264 24.54 7.85 7.55
CA PHE A 264 23.78 8.61 8.53
C PHE A 264 23.13 7.69 9.56
N SER A 265 22.57 8.25 10.64
CA SER A 265 21.79 7.47 11.60
C SER A 265 20.57 6.92 10.93
N THR A 266 20.22 5.64 11.21
CA THR A 266 19.06 4.98 10.65
C THR A 266 17.79 5.82 10.87
N GLN A 267 17.10 6.16 9.78
CA GLN A 267 15.86 6.94 9.78
C GLN A 267 14.90 6.47 8.70
N GLU A 268 13.63 6.83 8.84
CA GLU A 268 12.60 6.55 7.84
C GLU A 268 12.78 7.43 6.61
N VAL A 269 12.84 6.81 5.44
CA VAL A 269 13.01 7.47 4.15
C VAL A 269 12.08 6.85 3.12
N ARG A 270 11.31 7.68 2.43
CA ARG A 270 10.54 7.31 1.24
C ARG A 270 11.11 7.97 -0.01
N PHE A 271 11.56 9.23 0.10
CA PHE A 271 12.07 9.99 -1.03
C PHE A 271 13.55 10.28 -0.85
N ILE A 272 14.30 10.10 -1.93
CA ILE A 272 15.72 10.46 -2.01
C ILE A 272 15.87 11.49 -3.12
N GLU A 273 16.48 12.62 -2.81
CA GLU A 273 16.81 13.65 -3.76
C GLU A 273 18.30 13.83 -3.87
N VAL A 274 18.80 13.81 -5.10
CA VAL A 274 20.20 14.09 -5.43
C VAL A 274 20.27 15.38 -6.22
N ARG A 275 20.91 16.39 -5.68
CA ARG A 275 21.07 17.72 -6.28
C ARG A 275 22.50 17.91 -6.75
N ARG A 276 22.65 18.36 -7.98
CA ARG A 276 23.93 18.84 -8.52
C ARG A 276 24.06 20.34 -8.24
N LEU A 277 25.10 20.74 -7.50
CA LEU A 277 25.31 22.14 -7.09
C LEU A 277 26.25 22.90 -8.03
N GLU A 278 27.25 22.24 -8.60
CA GLU A 278 28.21 22.82 -9.53
C GLU A 278 28.33 21.95 -10.79
N PHE A 279 28.62 22.59 -11.92
CA PHE A 279 28.81 21.92 -13.22
C PHE A 279 30.31 21.72 -13.50
N SER A 280 30.64 20.59 -14.09
CA SER A 280 31.97 20.44 -14.71
C SER A 280 32.10 21.37 -15.92
N ARG A 281 33.06 22.27 -15.89
CA ARG A 281 33.28 23.25 -16.98
C ARG A 281 33.89 22.64 -18.25
N THR A 282 34.22 21.33 -18.25
CA THR A 282 35.04 20.69 -19.29
C THR A 282 34.26 19.85 -20.27
N SER A 283 32.94 19.64 -20.08
CA SER A 283 32.16 18.79 -21.00
C SER A 283 30.82 19.39 -21.38
N GLU A 284 30.55 19.44 -22.68
CA GLU A 284 29.23 19.77 -23.23
C GLU A 284 28.18 18.69 -22.90
N GLU A 285 28.61 17.48 -22.54
CA GLU A 285 27.77 16.32 -22.27
C GLU A 285 27.26 16.24 -20.83
N GLY A 286 27.83 17.04 -19.89
CA GLY A 286 27.40 17.11 -18.49
C GLY A 286 28.01 16.04 -17.57
N ASP A 287 27.70 16.13 -16.29
CA ASP A 287 28.12 15.17 -15.27
C ASP A 287 27.22 13.93 -15.34
N GLU A 288 27.79 12.72 -15.19
CA GLU A 288 27.08 11.46 -15.39
C GLU A 288 26.84 10.74 -14.07
N LEU A 289 25.65 10.20 -13.93
CA LEU A 289 25.25 9.29 -12.86
C LEU A 289 24.81 7.97 -13.48
N SER A 290 25.27 6.87 -12.92
CA SER A 290 24.92 5.51 -13.31
C SER A 290 23.87 4.94 -12.37
N GLU A 291 24.13 5.02 -11.05
CA GLU A 291 23.30 4.38 -10.06
C GLU A 291 23.13 5.23 -8.80
N ILE A 292 21.92 5.24 -8.27
CA ILE A 292 21.62 5.63 -6.91
C ILE A 292 21.28 4.36 -6.14
N GLN A 293 22.03 4.07 -5.09
CA GLN A 293 21.81 2.90 -4.26
C GLN A 293 21.48 3.35 -2.84
N ALA A 294 20.54 2.70 -2.21
CA ALA A 294 20.17 2.94 -0.82
C ALA A 294 20.23 1.64 -0.02
N PHE A 295 20.82 1.74 1.16
CA PHE A 295 20.98 0.61 2.07
C PHE A 295 20.47 0.97 3.44
N GLY A 296 19.89 -0.02 4.09
CA GLY A 296 19.35 0.13 5.42
C GLY A 296 19.29 -1.19 6.16
N GLU A 297 18.63 -1.17 7.29
CA GLU A 297 18.50 -2.34 8.15
C GLU A 297 17.02 -2.54 8.51
N GLY A 298 16.60 -3.79 8.55
CA GLY A 298 15.31 -4.15 9.08
C GLY A 298 14.19 -4.17 8.04
N TYR A 299 12.97 -4.03 8.53
CA TYR A 299 11.74 -4.15 7.76
C TYR A 299 11.25 -2.79 7.29
N VAL A 300 10.41 -2.79 6.25
CA VAL A 300 9.70 -1.59 5.80
C VAL A 300 8.88 -1.01 6.95
N SER A 301 8.97 0.30 7.20
CA SER A 301 8.31 0.92 8.35
C SER A 301 6.80 1.12 8.13
N ASP A 302 6.37 1.32 6.88
CA ASP A 302 4.98 1.50 6.50
C ASP A 302 4.76 0.87 5.11
N LEU A 303 4.07 -0.26 5.09
CA LEU A 303 3.80 -1.05 3.89
C LEU A 303 2.30 -1.24 3.71
N ILE A 304 1.79 -0.86 2.54
CA ILE A 304 0.41 -1.12 2.14
C ILE A 304 0.39 -2.25 1.11
N LEU A 305 -0.31 -3.32 1.45
CA LEU A 305 -0.56 -4.45 0.56
C LEU A 305 -2.04 -4.47 0.21
N THR A 306 -2.36 -4.50 -1.07
CA THR A 306 -3.73 -4.63 -1.55
C THR A 306 -3.86 -5.97 -2.28
N SER A 307 -4.87 -6.77 -1.92
CA SER A 307 -5.11 -8.04 -2.60
C SER A 307 -5.55 -7.80 -4.06
N PRO A 308 -5.39 -8.78 -4.94
CA PRO A 308 -6.18 -8.83 -6.18
C PRO A 308 -7.68 -8.74 -5.87
N PHE A 309 -8.50 -8.50 -6.88
CA PHE A 309 -9.95 -8.63 -6.74
C PHE A 309 -10.30 -10.10 -6.50
N ILE A 310 -10.91 -10.40 -5.35
CA ILE A 310 -11.29 -11.76 -4.96
C ILE A 310 -12.68 -12.01 -5.50
N ASP A 311 -12.79 -12.87 -6.50
CA ASP A 311 -14.05 -13.30 -7.10
C ASP A 311 -14.68 -14.40 -6.23
N LEU A 312 -15.91 -14.18 -5.76
CA LEU A 312 -16.70 -15.13 -4.98
C LEU A 312 -17.60 -16.00 -5.87
N GLY A 313 -17.56 -15.82 -7.20
CA GLY A 313 -18.31 -16.54 -8.22
C GLY A 313 -19.75 -16.09 -8.37
N GLN A 314 -20.36 -15.57 -7.33
CA GLN A 314 -21.71 -14.98 -7.27
C GLN A 314 -21.82 -14.09 -6.03
N PRO A 315 -22.81 -13.21 -5.91
CA PRO A 315 -23.01 -12.43 -4.70
C PRO A 315 -23.13 -13.33 -3.46
N ARG A 316 -22.30 -13.07 -2.46
CA ARG A 316 -22.23 -13.80 -1.19
C ARG A 316 -22.41 -12.85 -0.02
N LEU A 317 -23.16 -13.30 1.00
CA LEU A 317 -23.27 -12.59 2.26
C LEU A 317 -21.99 -12.80 3.07
N LEU A 318 -21.09 -11.80 3.03
CA LEU A 318 -19.86 -11.80 3.83
C LEU A 318 -20.20 -11.53 5.29
N THR A 319 -19.73 -12.40 6.18
CA THR A 319 -20.15 -12.38 7.59
C THR A 319 -19.06 -11.85 8.51
N SER A 320 -17.83 -12.28 8.33
CA SER A 320 -16.70 -11.86 9.17
C SER A 320 -15.37 -11.96 8.46
N VAL A 321 -14.37 -11.28 9.04
CA VAL A 321 -12.97 -11.36 8.59
C VAL A 321 -12.12 -11.91 9.73
N GLU A 322 -11.39 -12.97 9.46
CA GLU A 322 -10.46 -13.59 10.41
C GLU A 322 -9.04 -13.53 9.90
N TRP A 323 -8.07 -13.36 10.80
CA TRP A 323 -6.66 -13.44 10.46
C TRP A 323 -5.84 -13.98 11.62
N GLU A 324 -4.72 -14.60 11.26
CA GLU A 324 -3.68 -15.02 12.20
C GLU A 324 -2.46 -14.14 12.02
N ALA A 325 -2.02 -13.47 13.07
CA ALA A 325 -0.92 -12.54 13.00
C ALA A 325 -0.04 -12.55 14.24
N GLU A 326 1.24 -12.23 14.06
CA GLU A 326 2.17 -11.88 15.14
C GLU A 326 2.36 -10.36 15.09
N ILE A 327 2.02 -9.69 16.21
CA ILE A 327 2.09 -8.22 16.32
C ILE A 327 3.02 -7.87 17.49
N PRO A 328 4.34 -7.81 17.27
CA PRO A 328 5.31 -7.41 18.29
C PRO A 328 5.05 -5.99 18.81
N PRO A 329 5.47 -5.65 20.03
CA PRO A 329 5.39 -4.28 20.53
C PRO A 329 6.02 -3.28 19.58
N GLY A 330 5.37 -2.14 19.34
CA GLY A 330 5.81 -1.12 18.38
C GLY A 330 5.39 -1.36 16.95
N THR A 331 4.63 -2.44 16.66
CA THR A 331 4.08 -2.73 15.34
C THR A 331 2.57 -2.72 15.33
N ARG A 332 1.95 -2.53 14.15
CA ARG A 332 0.49 -2.49 13.97
C ARG A 332 0.10 -3.06 12.62
N ILE A 333 -1.07 -3.69 12.57
CA ILE A 333 -1.75 -4.12 11.35
C ILE A 333 -3.07 -3.37 11.26
N ASP A 334 -3.28 -2.65 10.16
CA ASP A 334 -4.56 -2.04 9.83
C ASP A 334 -5.14 -2.82 8.64
N LEU A 335 -6.23 -3.54 8.88
CA LEU A 335 -6.95 -4.28 7.85
C LEU A 335 -8.21 -3.52 7.48
N ARG A 336 -8.47 -3.38 6.18
CA ARG A 336 -9.68 -2.81 5.60
C ARG A 336 -10.15 -3.68 4.44
N THR A 337 -11.44 -3.59 4.13
CA THR A 337 -12.02 -4.24 2.95
C THR A 337 -12.82 -3.25 2.13
N ARG A 338 -13.08 -3.58 0.89
CA ARG A 338 -14.10 -3.00 0.03
C ARG A 338 -14.73 -4.08 -0.82
N SER A 339 -15.92 -3.85 -1.31
CA SER A 339 -16.68 -4.84 -2.08
C SER A 339 -17.43 -4.19 -3.25
N GLY A 340 -17.75 -4.97 -4.28
CA GLY A 340 -18.42 -4.54 -5.49
C GLY A 340 -18.98 -5.69 -6.29
N GLU A 341 -19.73 -5.38 -7.35
CA GLU A 341 -20.33 -6.37 -8.25
C GLU A 341 -19.54 -6.54 -9.54
N GLN A 342 -18.78 -5.53 -9.97
CA GLN A 342 -18.11 -5.56 -11.27
C GLN A 342 -16.64 -5.14 -11.17
N VAL A 343 -15.81 -5.86 -11.89
CA VAL A 343 -14.40 -5.50 -12.13
C VAL A 343 -14.27 -5.13 -13.59
N GLN A 344 -13.67 -3.97 -13.87
CA GLN A 344 -13.43 -3.48 -15.22
C GLN A 344 -12.03 -3.90 -15.66
N GLU A 345 -11.94 -4.52 -16.82
CA GLU A 345 -10.68 -4.84 -17.46
C GLU A 345 -10.30 -3.73 -18.45
N ILE A 346 -9.16 -3.10 -18.22
CA ILE A 346 -8.62 -2.04 -19.07
C ILE A 346 -7.39 -2.58 -19.79
N PRO A 347 -7.45 -2.79 -21.11
CA PRO A 347 -6.30 -3.25 -21.87
C PRO A 347 -5.32 -2.12 -22.14
N HIS A 348 -4.05 -2.30 -21.81
CA HIS A 348 -2.94 -1.44 -22.12
C HIS A 348 -2.10 -2.01 -23.25
N TYR A 349 -1.76 -1.18 -24.21
CA TYR A 349 -1.04 -1.55 -25.42
C TYR A 349 0.31 -0.85 -25.43
N TYR A 350 1.39 -1.61 -25.61
CA TYR A 350 2.75 -1.08 -25.58
C TYR A 350 3.46 -1.20 -26.93
N ALA A 351 4.31 -0.23 -27.24
CA ALA A 351 5.30 -0.36 -28.32
C ALA A 351 6.46 -1.26 -27.86
N ILE A 352 7.28 -1.73 -28.80
CA ILE A 352 8.50 -2.52 -28.51
C ILE A 352 9.44 -1.79 -27.54
N THR A 353 9.38 -0.47 -27.52
CA THR A 353 10.17 0.39 -26.62
C THR A 353 9.62 0.46 -25.20
N GLY A 354 8.51 -0.22 -24.88
CA GLY A 354 7.82 -0.14 -23.59
C GLY A 354 6.90 1.09 -23.43
N ARG A 355 6.80 1.95 -24.43
CA ARG A 355 5.90 3.11 -24.38
C ARG A 355 4.46 2.67 -24.63
N GLU A 356 3.53 3.14 -23.82
CA GLU A 356 2.10 2.94 -24.06
C GLU A 356 1.62 3.65 -25.34
N ILE A 357 0.86 2.95 -26.14
CA ILE A 357 0.32 3.42 -27.41
C ILE A 357 -1.15 3.07 -27.55
N SER A 358 -1.86 3.73 -28.44
CA SER A 358 -3.26 3.37 -28.72
C SER A 358 -3.37 1.97 -29.35
N LYS A 359 -4.51 1.31 -29.14
CA LYS A 359 -4.86 0.03 -29.77
C LYS A 359 -4.61 0.04 -31.28
N THR A 360 -4.99 1.13 -31.94
CA THR A 360 -4.82 1.30 -33.40
C THR A 360 -3.35 1.28 -33.82
N LEU A 361 -2.46 1.93 -33.06
CA LEU A 361 -1.02 1.91 -33.34
C LEU A 361 -0.42 0.54 -33.05
N TRP A 362 -0.87 -0.14 -32.02
CA TRP A 362 -0.43 -1.49 -31.68
C TRP A 362 -0.83 -2.51 -32.76
N GLU A 363 -2.04 -2.41 -33.33
CA GLU A 363 -2.52 -3.25 -34.43
C GLU A 363 -1.74 -3.04 -35.73
N LEU A 364 -1.11 -1.88 -35.93
CA LEU A 364 -0.23 -1.60 -37.06
C LEU A 364 1.16 -2.23 -36.93
N LEU A 365 1.57 -2.67 -35.76
CA LEU A 365 2.83 -3.38 -35.57
C LEU A 365 2.77 -4.76 -36.24
N PRO A 366 3.87 -5.23 -36.82
CA PRO A 366 3.97 -6.61 -37.29
C PRO A 366 3.67 -7.59 -36.17
N GLU A 367 2.89 -8.63 -36.44
CA GLU A 367 2.41 -9.59 -35.41
C GLU A 367 3.56 -10.19 -34.58
N SER A 368 4.70 -10.50 -35.23
CA SER A 368 5.92 -11.00 -34.57
C SER A 368 6.63 -9.98 -33.65
N ARG A 369 6.21 -8.75 -33.64
CA ARG A 369 6.78 -7.63 -32.86
C ARG A 369 5.77 -6.96 -31.94
N ARG A 370 4.56 -7.49 -31.84
CA ARG A 370 3.55 -6.98 -30.89
C ARG A 370 3.88 -7.45 -29.48
N PRO A 371 4.12 -6.53 -28.55
CA PRO A 371 4.17 -6.90 -27.12
C PRO A 371 2.83 -7.48 -26.66
N PRO A 372 2.79 -8.30 -25.63
CA PRO A 372 1.54 -8.78 -25.02
C PRO A 372 0.70 -7.59 -24.54
N ILE A 373 -0.62 -7.76 -24.59
CA ILE A 373 -1.57 -6.80 -24.04
C ILE A 373 -1.55 -6.99 -22.53
N GLU A 374 -1.32 -5.94 -21.78
CA GLU A 374 -1.45 -5.93 -20.33
C GLU A 374 -2.87 -5.54 -19.96
N ILE A 375 -3.53 -6.32 -19.11
CA ILE A 375 -4.87 -6.05 -18.63
C ILE A 375 -4.76 -5.52 -17.20
N GLU A 376 -5.19 -4.29 -16.99
CA GLU A 376 -5.37 -3.70 -15.69
C GLU A 376 -6.79 -3.92 -15.20
N GLU A 377 -6.93 -4.58 -14.06
CA GLU A 377 -8.22 -4.71 -13.39
C GLU A 377 -8.50 -3.46 -12.53
N ARG A 378 -9.67 -2.86 -12.69
CA ARG A 378 -10.12 -1.73 -11.88
C ARG A 378 -11.46 -2.00 -11.25
N ALA A 379 -11.67 -1.42 -10.07
CA ALA A 379 -12.97 -1.39 -9.41
C ALA A 379 -13.99 -0.65 -10.29
N GLY A 380 -15.15 -1.25 -10.51
CA GLY A 380 -16.28 -0.62 -11.17
C GLY A 380 -16.86 0.54 -10.35
N SER A 381 -17.83 1.26 -10.91
CA SER A 381 -18.47 2.41 -10.24
C SER A 381 -19.36 2.01 -9.05
N ASP A 382 -19.72 0.74 -8.94
CA ASP A 382 -20.53 0.12 -7.89
C ASP A 382 -19.73 -0.26 -6.63
N TRP A 383 -18.40 -0.13 -6.67
CA TRP A 383 -17.56 -0.48 -5.53
C TRP A 383 -17.68 0.49 -4.38
N SER A 384 -17.74 -0.05 -3.16
CA SER A 384 -17.70 0.75 -1.95
C SER A 384 -16.36 1.44 -1.76
N SER A 385 -16.34 2.51 -0.94
CA SER A 385 -15.10 2.99 -0.34
C SER A 385 -14.50 1.92 0.60
N TRP A 386 -13.22 2.10 0.96
CA TRP A 386 -12.58 1.27 1.99
C TRP A 386 -13.32 1.38 3.31
N SER A 387 -13.55 0.23 3.97
CA SER A 387 -14.19 0.17 5.28
C SER A 387 -13.36 0.87 6.37
N GLU A 388 -13.94 1.04 7.55
CA GLU A 388 -13.18 1.30 8.75
C GLU A 388 -12.25 0.13 9.07
N ILE A 389 -11.19 0.40 9.85
CA ILE A 389 -10.22 -0.62 10.27
C ILE A 389 -10.90 -1.68 11.12
N TYR A 390 -10.60 -2.95 10.84
CA TYR A 390 -11.00 -4.08 11.68
C TYR A 390 -10.16 -4.12 12.95
N GLN A 391 -10.81 -4.10 14.12
CA GLN A 391 -10.14 -4.02 15.42
C GLN A 391 -9.64 -5.37 15.95
N ALA A 392 -10.28 -6.47 15.55
CA ALA A 392 -9.95 -7.82 15.98
C ALA A 392 -10.38 -8.87 14.94
N PRO A 393 -9.75 -10.05 14.90
CA PRO A 393 -10.23 -11.19 14.13
C PRO A 393 -11.65 -11.61 14.54
N GLY A 394 -12.46 -12.04 13.57
CA GLY A 394 -13.83 -12.50 13.81
C GLY A 394 -14.88 -11.40 13.92
N VAL A 395 -14.49 -10.13 13.78
CA VAL A 395 -15.44 -9.01 13.73
C VAL A 395 -16.26 -9.09 12.46
N SER A 396 -17.54 -8.67 12.53
CA SER A 396 -18.46 -8.62 11.41
C SER A 396 -17.88 -7.86 10.21
N PHE A 397 -18.17 -8.33 9.00
CA PHE A 397 -17.76 -7.70 7.76
C PHE A 397 -18.31 -6.26 7.67
N LYS A 398 -17.44 -5.30 7.32
CA LYS A 398 -17.77 -3.87 7.41
C LYS A 398 -18.08 -3.20 6.07
N SER A 399 -17.79 -3.87 4.95
CA SER A 399 -18.15 -3.37 3.62
C SER A 399 -19.55 -3.85 3.23
N PRO A 400 -20.21 -3.23 2.25
CA PRO A 400 -21.50 -3.68 1.75
C PRO A 400 -21.51 -5.15 1.37
N SER A 401 -22.58 -5.86 1.72
CA SER A 401 -22.74 -7.30 1.50
C SER A 401 -24.25 -7.62 1.39
N PRO A 402 -24.67 -8.50 0.46
CA PRO A 402 -23.86 -9.38 -0.38
C PRO A 402 -23.17 -8.67 -1.54
N ARG A 403 -22.08 -9.26 -2.07
CA ARG A 403 -21.35 -8.79 -3.24
C ARG A 403 -20.63 -9.96 -3.91
N ALA A 404 -20.36 -9.82 -5.24
CA ALA A 404 -19.64 -10.82 -6.01
C ALA A 404 -18.11 -10.72 -5.84
N TYR A 405 -17.60 -9.52 -5.58
CA TYR A 405 -16.17 -9.28 -5.44
C TYR A 405 -15.83 -8.59 -4.14
N VAL A 406 -14.65 -8.93 -3.61
CA VAL A 406 -14.06 -8.31 -2.42
C VAL A 406 -12.60 -7.98 -2.68
N GLN A 407 -12.13 -6.92 -2.06
CA GLN A 407 -10.72 -6.58 -2.01
C GLN A 407 -10.33 -6.26 -0.57
N ALA A 408 -9.19 -6.77 -0.13
CA ALA A 408 -8.63 -6.52 1.19
C ALA A 408 -7.38 -5.65 1.09
N GLN A 409 -7.22 -4.72 2.00
CA GLN A 409 -6.01 -3.91 2.14
C GLN A 409 -5.44 -4.06 3.55
N LEU A 410 -4.17 -4.40 3.58
CA LEU A 410 -3.38 -4.53 4.81
C LEU A 410 -2.33 -3.41 4.83
N ARG A 411 -2.31 -2.63 5.90
CA ARG A 411 -1.23 -1.72 6.19
C ARG A 411 -0.45 -2.25 7.38
N LEU A 412 0.82 -2.56 7.16
CA LEU A 412 1.76 -3.01 8.17
C LEU A 412 2.64 -1.83 8.58
N VAL A 413 2.62 -1.46 9.85
CA VAL A 413 3.38 -0.33 10.36
C VAL A 413 4.33 -0.81 11.45
N SER A 414 5.60 -0.37 11.38
CA SER A 414 6.60 -0.60 12.42
C SER A 414 7.29 0.70 12.82
N LYS A 415 7.45 0.91 14.11
CA LYS A 415 8.21 2.05 14.68
C LYS A 415 9.67 1.69 14.98
N GLU A 416 10.06 0.43 14.76
CA GLU A 416 11.41 -0.07 15.02
C GLU A 416 11.90 -0.88 13.81
N PRO A 417 13.14 -0.66 13.34
CA PRO A 417 13.63 -1.29 12.11
C PRO A 417 13.68 -2.83 12.19
N LEU A 418 13.98 -3.40 13.35
CA LEU A 418 14.17 -4.85 13.50
C LEU A 418 12.91 -5.60 13.95
N ARG A 419 11.75 -4.94 13.98
CA ARG A 419 10.48 -5.56 14.31
C ARG A 419 9.48 -5.36 13.20
N ALA A 420 8.75 -6.41 12.84
CA ALA A 420 7.66 -6.33 11.89
C ALA A 420 6.47 -7.14 12.37
N ALA A 421 5.28 -6.63 12.09
CA ALA A 421 4.08 -7.45 12.17
C ALA A 421 4.10 -8.48 11.05
N LYS A 422 3.62 -9.69 11.34
CA LYS A 422 3.54 -10.79 10.38
C LYS A 422 2.11 -11.29 10.33
N ILE A 423 1.55 -11.37 9.14
CA ILE A 423 0.27 -12.03 8.91
C ILE A 423 0.50 -13.40 8.30
N ARG A 424 -0.12 -14.44 8.85
CA ARG A 424 0.01 -15.82 8.39
C ARG A 424 -1.14 -16.24 7.50
N SER A 425 -2.34 -15.80 7.83
CA SER A 425 -3.53 -16.11 7.07
C SER A 425 -4.56 -14.98 7.20
N LEU A 426 -5.34 -14.78 6.15
CA LEU A 426 -6.52 -13.94 6.09
C LEU A 426 -7.66 -14.79 5.55
N ARG A 427 -8.82 -14.85 6.24
CA ARG A 427 -10.00 -15.61 5.84
C ARG A 427 -11.20 -14.69 5.79
N LEU A 428 -11.96 -14.79 4.71
CA LEU A 428 -13.25 -14.15 4.55
C LEU A 428 -14.33 -15.22 4.72
N ASN A 429 -15.17 -15.08 5.74
CA ASN A 429 -16.28 -15.97 5.97
C ASN A 429 -17.53 -15.44 5.26
N PHE A 430 -18.22 -16.30 4.54
CA PHE A 430 -19.44 -15.92 3.80
C PHE A 430 -20.46 -17.04 3.81
N GLU A 431 -21.71 -16.66 3.58
CA GLU A 431 -22.87 -17.56 3.52
C GLU A 431 -23.76 -17.20 2.31
N PRO A 432 -24.72 -18.03 1.93
CA PRO A 432 -25.77 -17.61 1.02
C PRO A 432 -26.52 -16.38 1.56
N PRO A 433 -26.91 -15.43 0.71
CA PRO A 433 -27.66 -14.24 1.14
C PRO A 433 -29.03 -14.60 1.71
N LEU A 434 -29.63 -13.69 2.48
CA LEU A 434 -31.00 -13.83 2.97
C LEU A 434 -32.01 -13.72 1.83
N VAL A 435 -31.73 -12.82 0.90
CA VAL A 435 -32.48 -12.55 -0.34
C VAL A 435 -31.48 -12.54 -1.47
N ASP A 436 -31.78 -13.14 -2.60
CA ASP A 436 -30.80 -13.28 -3.70
C ASP A 436 -30.38 -11.92 -4.24
N GLU A 437 -31.36 -11.10 -4.59
CA GLU A 437 -31.18 -9.70 -4.93
C GLU A 437 -32.24 -8.85 -4.23
N ILE A 438 -31.87 -7.68 -3.74
CA ILE A 438 -32.80 -6.69 -3.23
C ILE A 438 -32.34 -5.30 -3.57
N LEU A 439 -33.16 -4.60 -4.35
CA LEU A 439 -32.90 -3.22 -4.76
C LEU A 439 -33.81 -2.26 -3.97
N ALA A 440 -33.28 -1.06 -3.74
CA ALA A 440 -34.03 0.02 -3.13
C ALA A 440 -33.75 1.37 -3.74
N GLU A 441 -34.76 2.22 -3.72
CA GLU A 441 -34.70 3.61 -4.12
C GLU A 441 -35.52 4.51 -3.24
N ILE A 442 -35.13 5.77 -3.13
CA ILE A 442 -35.85 6.77 -2.34
C ILE A 442 -36.31 7.93 -3.22
N TRP A 443 -37.44 8.53 -2.86
CA TRP A 443 -37.96 9.71 -3.52
C TRP A 443 -38.54 10.71 -2.50
N PRO A 444 -38.32 12.04 -2.65
CA PRO A 444 -37.46 12.72 -3.65
C PRO A 444 -35.99 12.62 -3.35
N VAL A 445 -35.10 12.61 -4.38
CA VAL A 445 -33.67 12.59 -4.25
C VAL A 445 -33.00 13.96 -4.42
N TRP A 446 -33.74 14.95 -4.92
CA TRP A 446 -33.30 16.36 -5.09
C TRP A 446 -34.48 17.32 -4.82
N GLY A 447 -34.14 18.61 -4.73
CA GLY A 447 -35.11 19.68 -4.41
C GLY A 447 -35.55 19.66 -2.97
N VAL A 448 -34.82 19.02 -2.08
CA VAL A 448 -35.10 18.90 -0.65
C VAL A 448 -34.59 20.11 0.08
N GLU A 449 -35.44 20.79 0.85
CA GLU A 449 -35.08 21.98 1.63
C GLU A 449 -34.40 21.53 2.95
N PRO A 450 -33.14 21.93 3.19
CA PRO A 450 -32.45 21.55 4.41
C PRO A 450 -33.09 22.08 5.68
N GLY A 451 -33.22 21.23 6.71
CA GLY A 451 -33.81 21.56 8.00
C GLY A 451 -35.33 21.62 8.03
N SER A 452 -35.97 21.48 6.89
CA SER A 452 -37.45 21.37 6.81
C SER A 452 -37.88 19.93 6.93
N GLU A 453 -39.00 19.68 7.63
CA GLU A 453 -39.62 18.36 7.66
C GLU A 453 -40.19 18.03 6.29
N GLN A 454 -39.76 16.91 5.75
CA GLN A 454 -40.18 16.43 4.43
C GLN A 454 -40.53 14.96 4.43
N GLU A 455 -41.52 14.61 3.62
CA GLU A 455 -41.93 13.24 3.40
C GLU A 455 -41.09 12.60 2.30
N PHE A 456 -40.67 11.37 2.58
CA PHE A 456 -39.93 10.51 1.68
C PHE A 456 -40.66 9.19 1.50
N THR A 457 -40.56 8.64 0.28
CA THR A 457 -41.02 7.30 -0.03
C THR A 457 -39.86 6.46 -0.44
N LEU A 458 -39.71 5.30 0.19
CA LEU A 458 -38.65 4.34 -0.10
C LEU A 458 -39.30 3.06 -0.63
N TYR A 459 -38.85 2.61 -1.80
CA TYR A 459 -39.30 1.37 -2.41
C TYR A 459 -38.25 0.30 -2.25
N LEU A 460 -38.68 -0.95 -2.00
CA LEU A 460 -37.84 -2.13 -1.86
C LEU A 460 -38.37 -3.23 -2.74
N ASN A 461 -37.54 -3.83 -3.58
CA ASN A 461 -37.91 -4.91 -4.48
C ASN A 461 -37.04 -6.14 -4.24
N PRO A 462 -37.49 -7.12 -3.41
CA PRO A 462 -36.74 -8.35 -3.16
C PRO A 462 -36.98 -9.40 -4.24
N GLU A 463 -35.90 -10.05 -4.68
CA GLU A 463 -35.93 -11.26 -5.51
C GLU A 463 -35.36 -12.45 -4.74
N PHE A 464 -36.13 -13.56 -4.69
CA PHE A 464 -35.75 -14.74 -3.94
C PHE A 464 -35.42 -15.90 -4.87
N ALA A 465 -34.33 -16.63 -4.53
CA ALA A 465 -34.06 -17.96 -5.06
C ALA A 465 -34.57 -19.04 -4.10
N ASP A 466 -34.78 -20.26 -4.58
CA ASP A 466 -35.35 -21.37 -3.82
C ASP A 466 -34.63 -21.73 -2.51
N PHE A 467 -33.36 -21.32 -2.38
CA PHE A 467 -32.50 -21.60 -1.21
C PHE A 467 -32.37 -20.44 -0.24
N ASN A 468 -32.98 -19.27 -0.51
CA ASN A 468 -32.86 -18.14 0.39
C ASN A 468 -33.68 -18.36 1.68
N PRO A 469 -33.10 -18.08 2.85
CA PRO A 469 -33.84 -18.25 4.11
C PRO A 469 -34.86 -17.13 4.38
N GLY A 470 -34.80 -16.03 3.62
CA GLY A 470 -35.62 -14.85 3.82
C GLY A 470 -35.24 -13.99 5.01
N PHE A 471 -36.00 -12.96 5.28
CA PHE A 471 -35.82 -12.03 6.37
C PHE A 471 -37.09 -11.84 7.18
N ASP A 472 -36.94 -11.49 8.47
CA ASP A 472 -38.06 -11.13 9.33
C ASP A 472 -37.83 -9.82 10.10
N LEU A 473 -36.71 -9.13 9.81
CA LEU A 473 -36.38 -7.83 10.38
C LEU A 473 -35.83 -6.92 9.28
N LEU A 474 -36.38 -5.72 9.19
CA LEU A 474 -35.86 -4.64 8.34
C LEU A 474 -35.49 -3.47 9.22
N ARG A 475 -34.29 -2.93 9.01
CA ARG A 475 -33.78 -1.71 9.66
C ARG A 475 -33.61 -0.61 8.62
N LEU A 476 -34.14 0.57 8.93
CA LEU A 476 -33.95 1.78 8.14
C LEU A 476 -33.26 2.83 9.00
N ARG A 477 -32.12 3.32 8.53
CA ARG A 477 -31.38 4.42 9.17
C ARG A 477 -30.90 5.45 8.16
N SER A 478 -30.72 6.69 8.60
CA SER A 478 -30.08 7.73 7.80
C SER A 478 -28.65 8.03 8.28
N SER A 479 -27.83 8.63 7.42
CA SER A 479 -26.55 9.21 7.82
C SER A 479 -26.71 10.45 8.72
N SER A 480 -27.90 11.01 8.78
CA SER A 480 -28.29 12.07 9.71
C SER A 480 -28.76 11.47 11.04
N VAL A 481 -28.54 12.19 12.16
CA VAL A 481 -28.96 11.76 13.52
C VAL A 481 -30.45 12.06 13.76
N VAL A 482 -31.16 12.64 12.78
CA VAL A 482 -32.55 13.03 12.96
C VAL A 482 -33.44 11.79 12.93
N PRO A 483 -34.38 11.65 13.89
CA PRO A 483 -35.34 10.55 13.89
C PRO A 483 -36.15 10.47 12.61
N LEU A 484 -36.46 9.24 12.20
CA LEU A 484 -37.37 8.96 11.09
C LEU A 484 -38.76 8.72 11.69
N GLU A 485 -39.74 9.50 11.28
CA GLU A 485 -41.15 9.26 11.64
C GLU A 485 -41.80 8.46 10.55
N LEU A 486 -42.04 7.17 10.81
CA LEU A 486 -42.75 6.28 9.87
C LEU A 486 -44.21 6.66 9.75
N LEU A 487 -44.71 6.79 8.52
CA LEU A 487 -46.12 7.11 8.19
C LEU A 487 -46.91 5.87 7.80
N SER A 488 -46.34 5.02 6.92
CA SER A 488 -46.93 3.78 6.50
C SER A 488 -45.93 2.82 5.91
N VAL A 489 -46.26 1.52 5.95
CA VAL A 489 -45.60 0.48 5.15
C VAL A 489 -46.69 -0.28 4.43
N SER A 490 -46.54 -0.42 3.12
CA SER A 490 -47.48 -1.17 2.28
C SER A 490 -46.74 -2.11 1.35
N GLU A 491 -47.34 -3.21 0.95
CA GLU A 491 -46.81 -4.11 -0.07
C GLU A 491 -47.76 -4.28 -1.24
N GLY A 492 -47.23 -4.53 -2.42
CA GLY A 492 -48.02 -4.73 -3.62
C GLY A 492 -47.18 -4.68 -4.89
N THR A 493 -47.89 -4.83 -6.02
CA THR A 493 -47.27 -4.53 -7.33
C THR A 493 -47.23 -3.01 -7.54
N ASP A 494 -46.39 -2.53 -8.47
CA ASP A 494 -46.39 -1.11 -8.89
C ASP A 494 -47.76 -0.55 -9.18
N GLU A 495 -48.61 -1.34 -9.84
CA GLU A 495 -49.98 -0.92 -10.16
C GLU A 495 -50.84 -0.78 -8.89
N ALA A 496 -50.77 -1.73 -7.97
CA ALA A 496 -51.47 -1.69 -6.71
C ALA A 496 -51.04 -0.52 -5.82
N LEU A 497 -49.73 -0.29 -5.70
CA LEU A 497 -49.18 0.81 -4.93
C LEU A 497 -49.53 2.18 -5.54
N ARG A 498 -49.54 2.29 -6.88
CA ARG A 498 -49.93 3.53 -7.59
C ARG A 498 -51.36 3.94 -7.29
N PHE A 499 -52.28 2.98 -7.18
CA PHE A 499 -53.68 3.25 -6.89
C PHE A 499 -54.02 3.22 -5.39
N GLY A 500 -53.04 3.00 -4.51
CA GLY A 500 -53.24 2.95 -3.06
C GLY A 500 -54.08 1.74 -2.60
N VAL A 501 -54.09 0.66 -3.37
CA VAL A 501 -54.77 -0.60 -3.06
C VAL A 501 -53.80 -1.72 -2.61
N GLY A 502 -52.54 -1.39 -2.37
CA GLY A 502 -51.60 -2.29 -1.75
C GLY A 502 -52.02 -2.69 -0.32
N GLU A 503 -51.52 -3.85 0.15
CA GLU A 503 -51.81 -4.29 1.52
C GLU A 503 -51.01 -3.43 2.50
N THR A 504 -51.67 -2.86 3.49
CA THR A 504 -51.04 -2.05 4.53
C THR A 504 -50.52 -2.97 5.62
N LEU A 505 -49.22 -2.95 5.78
CA LEU A 505 -48.49 -3.75 6.78
C LEU A 505 -48.29 -2.97 8.09
N TRP A 506 -48.08 -1.66 8.02
CA TRP A 506 -47.98 -0.79 9.18
C TRP A 506 -48.76 0.53 8.93
N PRO A 507 -49.50 0.98 9.90
CA PRO A 507 -49.79 0.37 11.21
C PRO A 507 -50.65 -0.89 11.11
N GLY A 508 -50.37 -1.90 11.92
CA GLY A 508 -51.26 -3.08 12.07
C GLY A 508 -50.52 -4.42 12.17
N ILE A 509 -49.84 -4.86 11.09
CA ILE A 509 -49.23 -6.19 11.02
C ILE A 509 -47.80 -6.16 11.58
N LEU A 510 -46.97 -5.17 11.19
CA LEU A 510 -45.59 -5.05 11.61
C LEU A 510 -45.45 -4.44 13.00
N GLU A 511 -44.44 -4.90 13.74
CA GLU A 511 -44.00 -4.27 14.98
C GLU A 511 -42.90 -3.25 14.67
N GLN A 512 -43.10 -2.00 15.13
CA GLN A 512 -42.06 -0.95 15.00
C GLN A 512 -41.32 -0.74 16.31
N THR A 513 -39.98 -0.63 16.25
CA THR A 513 -39.14 -0.18 17.35
C THR A 513 -38.20 0.93 16.83
N ILE A 514 -37.98 1.95 17.64
CA ILE A 514 -36.98 3.00 17.33
C ILE A 514 -35.84 2.83 18.31
N LEU A 515 -34.62 2.63 17.79
CA LEU A 515 -33.41 2.48 18.59
C LEU A 515 -32.88 3.85 19.05
N GLU A 516 -31.94 3.85 20.01
CA GLU A 516 -31.35 5.07 20.58
C GLU A 516 -30.62 5.95 19.54
N ASP A 517 -30.12 5.35 18.48
CA ASP A 517 -29.43 6.03 17.36
C ASP A 517 -30.38 6.56 16.28
N GLY A 518 -31.69 6.40 16.48
CA GLY A 518 -32.73 6.82 15.53
C GLY A 518 -33.05 5.80 14.44
N THR A 519 -32.44 4.62 14.46
CA THR A 519 -32.75 3.52 13.52
C THR A 519 -34.16 3.03 13.76
N VAL A 520 -34.95 2.91 12.68
CA VAL A 520 -36.28 2.30 12.70
C VAL A 520 -36.14 0.82 12.40
N GLU A 521 -36.58 -0.03 13.34
CA GLU A 521 -36.74 -1.47 13.13
C GLU A 521 -38.18 -1.83 12.85
N LEU A 522 -38.39 -2.62 11.79
CA LEU A 522 -39.66 -3.19 11.41
C LEU A 522 -39.55 -4.71 11.47
N ARG A 523 -40.39 -5.33 12.31
CA ARG A 523 -40.35 -6.77 12.52
C ARG A 523 -41.62 -7.38 11.90
N PHE A 524 -41.35 -8.34 11.01
CA PHE A 524 -42.40 -9.15 10.39
C PHE A 524 -42.81 -10.30 11.33
N PRO A 525 -44.12 -10.65 11.41
CA PRO A 525 -44.56 -11.78 12.22
C PRO A 525 -44.01 -13.13 11.74
N GLU A 526 -43.97 -13.29 10.42
CA GLU A 526 -43.39 -14.46 9.74
C GLU A 526 -42.28 -14.02 8.77
N PRO A 527 -41.30 -14.90 8.52
CA PRO A 527 -40.23 -14.60 7.57
C PRO A 527 -40.76 -14.40 6.14
N VAL A 528 -40.27 -13.38 5.48
CA VAL A 528 -40.49 -13.13 4.06
C VAL A 528 -39.45 -13.92 3.27
N PHE A 529 -39.84 -14.94 2.51
CA PHE A 529 -38.90 -15.80 1.76
C PHE A 529 -39.37 -16.13 0.34
N GLU A 530 -40.54 -15.63 -0.05
CA GLU A 530 -41.09 -15.80 -1.39
C GLU A 530 -42.01 -14.60 -1.75
N GLY A 531 -42.25 -14.41 -3.02
CA GLY A 531 -43.11 -13.35 -3.54
C GLY A 531 -42.38 -12.34 -4.40
N ARG A 532 -43.12 -11.61 -5.24
CA ARG A 532 -42.62 -10.50 -6.06
C ARG A 532 -43.40 -9.24 -5.69
N GLN A 533 -43.44 -8.93 -4.41
CA GLN A 533 -44.11 -7.74 -3.91
C GLN A 533 -43.08 -6.66 -3.63
N ILE A 534 -43.40 -5.44 -4.05
CA ILE A 534 -42.58 -4.26 -3.73
C ILE A 534 -43.12 -3.72 -2.39
N TYR A 535 -42.17 -3.37 -1.51
CA TYR A 535 -42.50 -2.69 -0.25
C TYR A 535 -42.38 -1.19 -0.43
N GLU A 536 -43.41 -0.44 -0.06
CA GLU A 536 -43.41 1.01 -0.02
C GLU A 536 -43.36 1.46 1.45
N LEU A 537 -42.31 2.17 1.84
CA LEU A 537 -42.17 2.78 3.16
C LEU A 537 -42.27 4.29 3.02
N ARG A 538 -43.25 4.90 3.65
CA ARG A 538 -43.42 6.36 3.71
C ARG A 538 -43.07 6.85 5.08
N PHE A 539 -42.22 7.87 5.14
CA PHE A 539 -41.72 8.45 6.41
C PHE A 539 -41.41 9.94 6.25
N LYS A 540 -41.34 10.63 7.39
CA LYS A 540 -40.87 12.01 7.47
C LYS A 540 -39.55 12.11 8.18
N THR A 541 -38.72 13.02 7.74
CA THR A 541 -37.47 13.39 8.42
C THR A 541 -36.98 14.75 7.93
N LYS A 542 -35.95 15.28 8.60
CA LYS A 542 -35.21 16.48 8.17
C LYS A 542 -33.81 16.08 7.71
N VAL A 543 -33.32 16.71 6.63
CA VAL A 543 -31.94 16.55 6.15
C VAL A 543 -31.14 17.78 6.47
N PHE A 544 -29.92 17.61 6.95
CA PHE A 544 -29.02 18.70 7.35
C PHE A 544 -27.67 18.66 6.63
N LEU A 545 -27.39 17.57 5.90
CA LEU A 545 -26.19 17.37 5.09
C LEU A 545 -26.48 17.67 3.63
N GLN A 546 -25.47 18.05 2.86
CA GLN A 546 -25.61 18.20 1.39
C GLN A 546 -25.99 16.89 0.73
N SER A 547 -25.46 15.80 1.26
CA SER A 547 -25.76 14.44 0.82
C SER A 547 -26.15 13.61 2.05
N THR A 548 -27.37 13.13 2.10
CA THR A 548 -27.87 12.25 3.17
C THR A 548 -28.14 10.88 2.59
N SER A 549 -27.41 9.87 3.05
CA SER A 549 -27.61 8.48 2.66
C SER A 549 -28.60 7.80 3.61
N PHE A 550 -29.47 6.96 3.02
CA PHE A 550 -30.34 6.05 3.73
C PHE A 550 -29.81 4.63 3.55
N VAL A 551 -29.76 3.89 4.63
CA VAL A 551 -29.28 2.52 4.64
C VAL A 551 -30.40 1.62 5.09
N VAL A 552 -30.67 0.58 4.30
CA VAL A 552 -31.63 -0.47 4.64
C VAL A 552 -30.86 -1.76 4.86
N GLU A 553 -31.16 -2.44 5.96
CA GLU A 553 -30.53 -3.68 6.37
C GLU A 553 -31.59 -4.72 6.67
N LEU A 554 -31.34 -5.96 6.26
CA LEU A 554 -32.20 -7.12 6.53
C LEU A 554 -31.51 -8.05 7.50
N GLU A 555 -32.29 -8.66 8.40
CA GLU A 555 -31.83 -9.72 9.31
C GLU A 555 -32.89 -10.82 9.40
N SER A 556 -32.49 -12.02 9.82
CA SER A 556 -33.40 -13.15 10.05
C SER A 556 -33.15 -13.75 11.43
N LYS A 557 -34.21 -14.00 12.18
CA LYS A 557 -34.19 -14.73 13.46
C LYS A 557 -33.61 -16.12 13.31
N SER A 558 -33.78 -16.74 12.13
CA SER A 558 -33.20 -18.04 11.82
C SER A 558 -31.69 -18.01 11.71
N ARG A 559 -31.10 -16.83 11.50
CA ARG A 559 -29.66 -16.58 11.34
C ARG A 559 -29.22 -15.30 12.08
N PRO A 560 -29.23 -15.29 13.42
CA PRO A 560 -28.94 -14.11 14.21
C PRO A 560 -27.55 -13.51 13.88
N GLY A 561 -27.48 -12.17 13.79
CA GLY A 561 -26.23 -11.45 13.49
C GLY A 561 -25.80 -11.51 12.03
N ARG A 562 -26.64 -12.04 11.13
CA ARG A 562 -26.43 -12.02 9.69
C ARG A 562 -27.19 -10.83 9.10
N ILE A 563 -26.46 -9.79 8.76
CA ILE A 563 -27.02 -8.56 8.22
C ILE A 563 -26.74 -8.51 6.72
N GLN A 564 -27.80 -8.37 5.93
CA GLN A 564 -27.72 -8.12 4.50
C GLN A 564 -28.12 -6.68 4.23
N GLN A 565 -27.21 -5.91 3.61
CA GLN A 565 -27.52 -4.56 3.14
C GLN A 565 -28.28 -4.61 1.83
N VAL A 566 -29.25 -3.70 1.68
CA VAL A 566 -30.01 -3.51 0.44
C VAL A 566 -29.19 -2.61 -0.51
N SER A 567 -29.13 -3.00 -1.77
CA SER A 567 -28.41 -2.25 -2.79
C SER A 567 -29.27 -1.10 -3.37
N PRO A 568 -28.71 0.07 -3.67
CA PRO A 568 -29.43 1.09 -4.42
C PRO A 568 -29.66 0.60 -5.86
N GLY A 569 -30.86 0.86 -6.41
CA GLY A 569 -31.21 0.47 -7.77
C GLY A 569 -32.68 0.73 -8.07
N ASP A 570 -33.09 0.43 -9.29
CA ASP A 570 -34.46 0.58 -9.79
C ASP A 570 -35.36 -0.46 -9.12
N ALA A 571 -36.04 -0.07 -8.06
CA ALA A 571 -36.95 -0.94 -7.28
C ALA A 571 -38.40 -0.83 -7.70
N SER A 572 -38.81 0.29 -8.29
CA SER A 572 -40.21 0.56 -8.67
C SER A 572 -40.31 1.54 -9.84
N SER A 573 -41.17 1.23 -10.80
CA SER A 573 -41.46 2.14 -11.93
C SER A 573 -42.22 3.40 -11.52
N LEU A 574 -42.55 3.58 -10.24
CA LEU A 574 -43.32 4.71 -9.74
C LEU A 574 -42.52 5.99 -9.59
N VAL A 575 -41.22 5.90 -9.45
CA VAL A 575 -40.33 7.03 -9.24
C VAL A 575 -39.13 7.00 -10.19
N PRO A 576 -38.62 8.16 -10.63
CA PRO A 576 -37.43 8.21 -11.51
C PRO A 576 -36.14 8.27 -10.69
N SER A 577 -35.93 7.31 -9.81
CA SER A 577 -34.78 7.24 -8.92
C SER A 577 -34.06 5.90 -9.07
N GLN A 578 -32.83 5.79 -8.68
CA GLN A 578 -32.09 4.54 -8.53
C GLN A 578 -31.07 4.71 -7.36
N SER A 579 -31.41 5.56 -6.40
CA SER A 579 -30.50 6.02 -5.37
C SER A 579 -31.13 5.93 -3.98
N LEU A 580 -30.31 5.65 -3.00
CA LEU A 580 -30.61 5.79 -1.57
C LEU A 580 -29.96 7.05 -0.97
N VAL A 581 -29.52 7.97 -1.82
CA VAL A 581 -28.90 9.22 -1.42
C VAL A 581 -29.78 10.40 -1.84
N VAL A 582 -30.08 11.26 -0.87
CA VAL A 582 -30.83 12.49 -1.06
C VAL A 582 -29.87 13.66 -1.06
N VAL A 583 -29.93 14.50 -2.08
CA VAL A 583 -29.10 15.71 -2.20
C VAL A 583 -29.95 16.94 -1.88
N SER A 584 -29.52 17.73 -0.91
CA SER A 584 -30.12 18.99 -0.53
C SER A 584 -29.28 20.18 -1.00
N ASP A 585 -29.93 21.22 -1.51
CA ASP A 585 -29.27 22.46 -1.89
C ASP A 585 -29.22 23.40 -0.66
N LEU A 586 -28.04 23.55 -0.09
CA LEU A 586 -27.84 24.46 1.04
C LEU A 586 -27.68 25.93 0.61
N GLY A 587 -27.42 26.20 -0.68
CA GLY A 587 -27.13 27.52 -1.21
C GLY A 587 -25.94 28.19 -0.48
N GLU A 588 -25.82 29.52 -0.55
CA GLU A 588 -24.77 30.32 0.13
C GLU A 588 -25.07 30.60 1.62
N ARG A 589 -25.95 29.82 2.26
CA ARG A 589 -26.38 30.04 3.65
C ARG A 589 -25.36 29.44 4.63
N GLY A 590 -25.00 30.14 5.71
CA GLY A 590 -24.03 29.73 6.70
C GLY A 590 -24.31 28.39 7.40
N LEU A 591 -23.27 27.79 7.96
CA LEU A 591 -23.30 26.47 8.60
C LEU A 591 -24.04 26.47 9.95
N LEU A 592 -24.05 27.59 10.70
CA LEU A 592 -24.73 27.76 11.97
C LEU A 592 -25.97 28.66 11.78
N ARG A 593 -27.15 28.16 12.15
CA ARG A 593 -28.41 28.86 11.95
C ARG A 593 -29.33 28.73 13.16
N SER A 594 -30.34 29.60 13.19
CA SER A 594 -31.45 29.55 14.15
C SER A 594 -31.03 29.51 15.60
N VAL A 595 -29.88 30.18 15.94
CA VAL A 595 -29.44 30.22 17.34
C VAL A 595 -30.42 31.08 18.14
N ARG A 596 -31.10 30.45 19.10
CA ARG A 596 -32.11 31.11 19.96
C ARG A 596 -31.95 30.66 21.41
N VAL A 597 -32.36 31.50 22.33
CA VAL A 597 -32.45 31.21 23.76
C VAL A 597 -33.89 31.26 24.21
N THR A 598 -34.36 30.25 24.90
CA THR A 598 -35.77 30.17 25.36
C THR A 598 -35.87 29.54 26.76
N PRO A 599 -36.40 30.22 27.74
CA PRO A 599 -36.81 31.63 27.75
C PRO A 599 -35.59 32.58 27.73
N PRO A 600 -35.70 33.82 27.21
CA PRO A 600 -34.59 34.79 27.19
C PRO A 600 -34.36 35.46 28.59
N ILE A 601 -35.23 35.22 29.55
CA ILE A 601 -35.15 35.69 30.94
C ILE A 601 -35.25 34.48 31.86
N ILE A 602 -34.29 34.33 32.76
CA ILE A 602 -34.27 33.23 33.75
C ILE A 602 -34.23 33.78 35.16
N THR A 603 -34.83 33.02 36.08
CA THR A 603 -34.93 33.32 37.51
C THR A 603 -34.45 32.15 38.33
N PRO A 604 -33.11 31.89 38.40
CA PRO A 604 -32.55 30.71 39.07
C PRO A 604 -32.61 30.82 40.59
N ASN A 605 -33.84 30.91 41.16
CA ASN A 605 -34.09 31.11 42.58
C ASN A 605 -34.63 29.87 43.31
N GLY A 606 -34.89 28.76 42.58
CA GLY A 606 -35.34 27.48 43.11
C GLY A 606 -36.86 27.38 43.31
N ASP A 607 -37.66 28.27 42.70
CA ASP A 607 -39.13 28.22 42.78
C ASP A 607 -39.79 27.30 41.73
N GLY A 608 -38.95 26.72 40.83
CA GLY A 608 -39.39 25.81 39.78
C GLY A 608 -39.89 26.51 38.51
N SER A 609 -39.74 27.86 38.41
CA SER A 609 -40.16 28.63 37.23
C SER A 609 -38.97 29.39 36.62
N ASN A 610 -38.73 29.19 35.29
CA ASN A 610 -37.66 29.80 34.52
C ASN A 610 -36.26 29.61 35.15
N GLU A 611 -35.98 28.48 35.76
CA GLU A 611 -34.72 28.13 36.42
C GLU A 611 -33.53 28.02 35.46
N PHE A 612 -33.78 27.73 34.19
CA PHE A 612 -32.78 27.58 33.14
C PHE A 612 -33.28 28.11 31.79
N THR A 613 -32.33 28.33 30.88
CA THR A 613 -32.63 28.66 29.49
C THR A 613 -32.06 27.55 28.57
N GLN A 614 -32.75 27.32 27.49
CA GLN A 614 -32.31 26.40 26.41
C GLN A 614 -31.70 27.23 25.27
N ILE A 615 -30.46 26.92 24.93
CA ILE A 615 -29.80 27.42 23.74
C ILE A 615 -30.11 26.46 22.62
N GLN A 616 -31.03 26.82 21.74
CA GLN A 616 -31.46 26.03 20.59
C GLN A 616 -30.73 26.52 19.35
N LEU A 617 -30.17 25.60 18.56
CA LEU A 617 -29.44 25.92 17.35
C LEU A 617 -29.51 24.80 16.32
N SER A 618 -29.28 25.14 15.04
CA SER A 618 -29.22 24.18 13.94
C SER A 618 -27.87 24.30 13.24
N ILE A 619 -27.20 23.18 13.08
CA ILE A 619 -25.90 23.07 12.38
C ILE A 619 -26.10 22.26 11.10
N TYR A 620 -25.53 22.76 10.03
CA TYR A 620 -25.61 22.18 8.71
C TYR A 620 -24.23 21.82 8.19
N HIS A 621 -24.12 20.78 7.35
CA HIS A 621 -22.94 20.45 6.57
C HIS A 621 -21.68 20.11 7.38
N VAL A 622 -21.79 19.68 8.62
CA VAL A 622 -20.67 19.33 9.47
C VAL A 622 -20.63 17.83 9.70
N GLU A 623 -19.62 17.16 9.17
CA GLU A 623 -19.39 15.74 9.33
C GLU A 623 -18.26 15.45 10.32
N GLY A 624 -18.24 14.24 10.89
CA GLY A 624 -17.26 13.77 11.83
C GLY A 624 -17.38 14.35 13.23
N THR A 625 -16.43 13.97 14.09
CA THR A 625 -16.37 14.41 15.48
C THR A 625 -15.87 15.85 15.55
N LYS A 626 -16.72 16.77 15.98
CA LYS A 626 -16.38 18.17 16.13
C LYS A 626 -16.80 18.67 17.52
N LYS A 627 -16.11 19.73 17.95
CA LYS A 627 -16.36 20.42 19.20
C LYS A 627 -17.18 21.68 18.91
N LEU A 628 -18.32 21.82 19.61
CA LEU A 628 -19.14 23.02 19.62
C LEU A 628 -18.84 23.79 20.91
N ASP A 629 -18.16 24.92 20.80
CA ASP A 629 -17.88 25.79 21.92
C ASP A 629 -19.12 26.64 22.22
N VAL A 630 -19.71 26.44 23.40
CA VAL A 630 -20.84 27.21 23.92
C VAL A 630 -20.35 27.82 25.24
N VAL A 631 -20.11 29.14 25.24
CA VAL A 631 -19.50 29.81 26.40
C VAL A 631 -20.37 31.03 26.80
N VAL A 632 -20.66 31.11 28.08
CA VAL A 632 -21.39 32.25 28.67
C VAL A 632 -20.41 33.27 29.20
N HIS A 633 -20.59 34.51 28.80
CA HIS A 633 -19.80 35.67 29.21
C HIS A 633 -20.67 36.71 29.88
N ASP A 634 -20.11 37.46 30.81
CA ASP A 634 -20.72 38.73 31.27
C ASP A 634 -20.46 39.85 30.23
N LEU A 635 -21.07 41.01 30.44
CA LEU A 635 -20.89 42.16 29.53
C LEU A 635 -19.48 42.76 29.55
N SER A 636 -18.62 42.40 30.50
CA SER A 636 -17.21 42.77 30.52
C SER A 636 -16.35 41.83 29.64
N GLY A 637 -16.92 40.76 29.14
CA GLY A 637 -16.24 39.70 28.38
C GLY A 637 -15.62 38.62 29.28
N ALA A 638 -15.82 38.66 30.59
CA ALA A 638 -15.34 37.59 31.46
C ALA A 638 -16.15 36.32 31.27
N ARG A 639 -15.45 35.16 31.16
CA ARG A 639 -16.07 33.84 31.04
C ARG A 639 -16.71 33.46 32.36
N MET A 640 -17.99 33.11 32.28
CA MET A 640 -18.80 32.68 33.42
C MET A 640 -19.01 31.16 33.43
N ARG A 641 -19.39 30.59 32.30
CA ARG A 641 -19.69 29.15 32.19
C ARG A 641 -19.22 28.60 30.86
N ASP A 642 -18.61 27.38 30.89
CA ASP A 642 -18.29 26.57 29.72
C ASP A 642 -19.32 25.45 29.59
N LEU A 643 -20.09 25.45 28.51
CA LEU A 643 -21.12 24.47 28.19
C LEU A 643 -20.77 23.68 26.93
N THR A 644 -19.49 23.65 26.58
CA THR A 644 -18.99 23.06 25.36
C THR A 644 -19.38 21.60 25.20
N VAL A 645 -19.84 21.22 24.01
CA VAL A 645 -20.32 19.87 23.66
C VAL A 645 -19.43 19.28 22.57
N THR A 646 -19.01 18.02 22.75
CA THR A 646 -18.34 17.26 21.69
C THR A 646 -19.25 16.10 21.25
N ARG A 647 -19.50 16.00 19.94
CA ARG A 647 -20.31 14.94 19.36
C ARG A 647 -19.65 14.38 18.10
N ASN A 648 -19.88 13.10 17.84
CA ASN A 648 -19.40 12.41 16.64
C ASN A 648 -20.10 12.87 15.36
N ARG A 649 -21.30 13.45 15.50
CA ARG A 649 -22.09 14.04 14.41
C ARG A 649 -22.71 15.32 14.94
N LEU A 650 -22.32 16.44 14.38
CA LEU A 650 -22.71 17.77 14.87
C LEU A 650 -23.88 18.38 14.07
N SER A 651 -24.07 17.98 12.78
CA SER A 651 -25.19 18.46 11.96
C SER A 651 -26.53 18.01 12.52
N GLY A 652 -27.47 18.93 12.59
CA GLY A 652 -28.81 18.70 13.14
C GLY A 652 -29.25 19.82 14.07
N GLU A 653 -30.37 19.61 14.75
CA GLU A 653 -30.87 20.47 15.83
C GLU A 653 -30.21 20.07 17.14
N LEU A 654 -29.72 21.07 17.85
CA LEU A 654 -29.03 20.92 19.14
C LEU A 654 -29.67 21.82 20.18
N THR A 655 -29.76 21.32 21.40
CA THR A 655 -30.19 22.09 22.57
C THR A 655 -29.13 21.96 23.66
N VAL A 656 -28.73 23.06 24.25
CA VAL A 656 -27.81 23.13 25.38
C VAL A 656 -28.47 23.95 26.48
N ASP A 657 -28.52 23.41 27.69
CA ASP A 657 -29.18 24.09 28.81
C ASP A 657 -28.18 24.91 29.65
N TRP A 658 -28.58 26.08 30.12
CA TRP A 658 -27.84 26.87 31.08
C TRP A 658 -28.72 27.26 32.26
N ASP A 659 -28.30 26.87 33.46
CA ASP A 659 -28.99 26.99 34.75
C ASP A 659 -28.66 28.31 35.49
N GLY A 660 -28.09 29.31 34.84
CA GLY A 660 -27.72 30.57 35.46
C GLY A 660 -26.58 30.46 36.48
N ARG A 661 -25.75 29.40 36.40
CA ARG A 661 -24.57 29.18 37.28
C ARG A 661 -23.27 29.36 36.52
N ASP A 662 -22.25 29.77 37.28
CA ASP A 662 -20.86 29.86 36.79
C ASP A 662 -20.17 28.49 36.81
N ASP A 663 -18.89 28.43 36.36
CA ASP A 663 -18.06 27.24 36.37
C ASP A 663 -17.82 26.64 37.78
N THR A 664 -18.04 27.43 38.85
CA THR A 664 -17.94 26.99 40.25
C THR A 664 -19.27 26.48 40.82
N GLY A 665 -20.36 26.53 40.04
CA GLY A 665 -21.70 26.13 40.45
C GLY A 665 -22.47 27.17 41.23
N ARG A 666 -21.97 28.43 41.34
CA ARG A 666 -22.64 29.54 42.03
C ARG A 666 -23.57 30.25 41.04
N ILE A 667 -24.73 30.67 41.53
CA ILE A 667 -25.66 31.51 40.75
C ILE A 667 -24.96 32.81 40.39
N VAL A 668 -25.01 33.19 39.10
CA VAL A 668 -24.40 34.43 38.61
C VAL A 668 -25.24 35.62 39.07
N ARG A 669 -24.63 36.82 39.14
CA ARG A 669 -25.33 38.06 39.59
C ARG A 669 -26.46 38.42 38.60
N PRO A 670 -27.54 39.09 39.06
CA PRO A 670 -28.53 39.64 38.15
C PRO A 670 -27.89 40.55 37.11
N GLY A 671 -28.24 40.34 35.84
CA GLY A 671 -27.64 41.08 34.73
C GLY A 671 -27.90 40.42 33.37
N ILE A 672 -27.23 41.00 32.35
CA ILE A 672 -27.27 40.47 30.97
C ILE A 672 -26.01 39.67 30.73
N TYR A 673 -26.19 38.51 30.13
CA TYR A 673 -25.11 37.59 29.79
C TYR A 673 -25.14 37.31 28.28
N ALA A 674 -23.95 37.27 27.68
CA ALA A 674 -23.78 36.90 26.27
C ALA A 674 -23.38 35.43 26.16
N ILE A 675 -24.14 34.64 25.44
CA ILE A 675 -23.84 33.24 25.12
C ILE A 675 -23.25 33.25 23.72
N ARG A 676 -21.95 32.93 23.66
CA ARG A 676 -21.22 32.75 22.41
C ARG A 676 -21.25 31.30 22.01
N VAL A 677 -21.71 31.02 20.80
CA VAL A 677 -21.74 29.68 20.18
C VAL A 677 -20.78 29.72 19.01
N GLN A 678 -19.79 28.85 19.00
CA GLN A 678 -18.80 28.77 17.93
C GLN A 678 -18.34 27.34 17.69
N PHE A 679 -18.03 26.99 16.43
CA PHE A 679 -17.27 25.79 16.11
C PHE A 679 -16.25 26.05 15.00
N ASN A 680 -15.16 25.25 14.98
CA ASN A 680 -14.15 25.34 13.95
C ASN A 680 -14.55 24.47 12.75
N ALA A 681 -14.77 25.13 11.61
CA ALA A 681 -14.91 24.46 10.31
C ALA A 681 -13.52 24.31 9.65
N ASP A 682 -13.31 23.21 8.91
CA ASP A 682 -12.03 22.92 8.21
C ASP A 682 -11.82 23.81 6.96
N ALA A 683 -12.77 24.69 6.65
CA ALA A 683 -12.72 25.65 5.55
C ALA A 683 -13.03 27.08 6.05
N ASN A 684 -12.52 28.09 5.36
CA ASN A 684 -12.89 29.49 5.57
C ASN A 684 -14.36 29.73 5.16
N VAL A 685 -15.29 29.34 6.03
CA VAL A 685 -16.72 29.49 5.82
C VAL A 685 -17.25 30.56 6.75
N GLU A 686 -18.01 31.51 6.22
CA GLU A 686 -18.72 32.52 6.99
C GLU A 686 -19.84 31.88 7.85
N ASN A 687 -20.11 32.50 9.02
CA ASN A 687 -21.16 32.09 9.98
C ASN A 687 -20.92 30.74 10.70
N THR A 688 -19.75 30.61 11.33
CA THR A 688 -19.47 29.55 12.32
C THR A 688 -19.60 30.05 13.77
N GLU A 689 -20.05 31.28 13.97
CA GLU A 689 -20.20 31.93 15.27
C GLU A 689 -21.53 32.68 15.37
N ALA A 690 -22.15 32.62 16.54
CA ALA A 690 -23.33 33.39 16.89
C ALA A 690 -23.30 33.82 18.37
N ILE A 691 -23.93 34.94 18.67
CA ILE A 691 -24.05 35.47 20.04
C ILE A 691 -25.52 35.70 20.35
N CYS A 692 -26.01 35.19 21.49
CA CYS A 692 -27.32 35.42 22.02
C CYS A 692 -27.24 36.05 23.41
N LEU A 693 -28.26 36.82 23.80
CA LEU A 693 -28.32 37.44 25.10
C LEU A 693 -29.37 36.79 25.99
N VAL A 694 -29.03 36.61 27.26
CA VAL A 694 -29.93 36.10 28.33
C VAL A 694 -29.90 37.07 29.51
N HIS A 695 -31.07 37.33 30.08
CA HIS A 695 -31.23 38.15 31.27
C HIS A 695 -31.42 37.23 32.48
N VAL A 696 -30.60 37.43 33.50
CA VAL A 696 -30.74 36.78 34.80
C VAL A 696 -31.31 37.79 35.80
N ILE A 697 -32.44 37.43 36.38
CA ILE A 697 -33.10 38.22 37.42
C ILE A 697 -33.57 37.25 38.53
N TYR A 698 -33.62 37.72 39.78
CA TYR A 698 -34.20 36.98 40.91
C TYR A 698 -34.53 37.87 42.05
#